data_80fd5bab95eaebcfddb1d28e44ba60ac
#
_entry.id   80fd5bab95eaebcfddb1d28e44ba60ac
#
_cell.length_a   1.000
_cell.length_b   1.000
_cell.length_c   1.000
_cell.angle_alpha   90.00
_cell.angle_beta   90.00
_cell.angle_gamma   90.00
#
_symmetry.space_group_name_H-M   'P 1'
#
loop_
_entity.id
_entity.type
_entity.pdbx_description
1 polymer ?
#
loop_
_entity_poly.entity_id
_entity_poly.type
_entity_poly.pdbx_seq_one_letter_code
_entity_poly.pdbx_strand_id
1 'polypeptide(L)'
;MKRLFLFLSTAALLISCTEKYYVTDYKARLAENGGTLTQFMTLPGGLSREETEALQFLYAYMPLADVTDYPTEFYVQNVKMTLATRDEMGWKVPEREFRHFVLPLRVNNESLDNARLEFAEELKPRIKGMSMAEAILEVNHWCHEKVTYQPSDARTSSPLNLVKNALGRCGEQSTFTVAALRSVGIPARQVYTPRWAHTDDNHAWVEAWADGEWHFMGACEPEPVLDLGWFNAPASRAMLMHTKVFGKYDGPEEVVLESPNYTEVNLIDNYAKTARIDFQVVWSPDAPNKDAGKPVAGARVDFCIYNYAEFYPAVSKYTDQEGRTFTSAGLGDMLVWASYGHSFGYTKVSFGKDTQATITLQYYAGDKYASPVGVKQSFTIVPPPENVKLPEVTPEQRAANDARFAYEDSLRHAYEATFPTQEEALAVVRKQGYDDRLAAYIVRARGNAETIKEFLAANGNFERREEVLKSLSTKDLHDITPALLQEYYTAEPFFGARVEDEFLTDFYNYFRSEEGSAAGQHGISQIKDPTVWSIPMSPEGVWKAKMADPRSLDIYTVSLLRARGKDARKNPVTGVLEVRENGGDWRSLSTTGGKADPKGTLRLNYTPSASLDNPHYYSHFTLSKIVDGRPRLLSFDEGEVDMGGGVDWAHVFKEGYKLDEGTYLLVSGNRLSDGSVPVTMVFFAIEEGKETVEDLVIGEPTDGALPVIGNFDPESKITVNGEEVSVLSQTGRGYFVLGLLDVGKEPTNHALRDIAAAREQLEAWGAPIVLLCPSDDALARLRKEEKEGRYGKLPTTVLFGVAPESLLKGARPVVIIADSFGRVFFRSEGYTIGMGNQLSAASTALK
;
A
#
# COMPACT_ATOMS: atom_id res chain seq x y z
N MET A 1 -65.52 -20.59 57.41
CA MET A 1 -65.28 -21.25 56.11
C MET A 1 -64.70 -20.26 55.14
N LYS A 2 -63.37 -20.30 55.06
CA LYS A 2 -62.65 -19.45 54.10
C LYS A 2 -62.16 -20.31 52.95
N ARG A 3 -62.67 -20.09 51.77
CA ARG A 3 -62.20 -20.76 50.55
C ARG A 3 -60.95 -20.00 50.02
N LEU A 4 -59.83 -20.73 49.97
CA LEU A 4 -58.57 -20.31 49.42
C LEU A 4 -58.64 -20.52 47.90
N PHE A 5 -58.58 -19.45 47.11
CA PHE A 5 -58.40 -19.53 45.66
C PHE A 5 -56.88 -19.51 45.33
N LEU A 6 -56.42 -20.62 44.78
CA LEU A 6 -55.09 -20.79 44.28
C LEU A 6 -55.07 -20.27 42.80
N PHE A 7 -54.46 -19.11 42.54
CA PHE A 7 -54.15 -18.65 41.17
C PHE A 7 -52.87 -19.32 40.77
N LEU A 8 -52.93 -20.29 39.84
CA LEU A 8 -51.75 -20.68 39.03
C LEU A 8 -51.55 -19.65 37.93
N SER A 9 -50.55 -18.79 38.08
CA SER A 9 -50.02 -17.96 36.98
C SER A 9 -48.99 -18.78 36.19
N THR A 10 -49.43 -19.36 35.09
CA THR A 10 -48.53 -19.87 34.05
C THR A 10 -47.86 -18.66 33.35
N ALA A 11 -46.67 -18.34 33.80
CA ALA A 11 -45.79 -17.42 33.04
C ALA A 11 -45.29 -18.19 31.82
N ALA A 12 -45.92 -17.97 30.68
CA ALA A 12 -45.37 -18.33 29.39
C ALA A 12 -44.17 -17.43 29.16
N LEU A 13 -42.96 -17.97 29.29
CA LEU A 13 -41.77 -17.36 28.76
C LEU A 13 -41.89 -17.31 27.21
N LEU A 14 -42.36 -16.20 26.70
CA LEU A 14 -42.16 -15.85 25.31
C LEU A 14 -40.68 -15.60 25.12
N ILE A 15 -39.93 -16.65 24.76
CA ILE A 15 -38.60 -16.45 24.13
C ILE A 15 -38.89 -15.79 22.77
N SER A 16 -38.92 -14.47 22.78
CA SER A 16 -38.85 -13.71 21.53
C SER A 16 -37.49 -14.06 20.91
N CYS A 17 -37.48 -14.93 19.91
CA CYS A 17 -36.36 -15.06 18.99
C CYS A 17 -36.30 -13.73 18.22
N THR A 18 -35.62 -12.75 18.77
CA THR A 18 -35.22 -11.57 17.97
C THR A 18 -34.34 -12.09 16.88
N GLU A 19 -34.75 -11.83 15.62
CA GLU A 19 -33.97 -12.16 14.43
C GLU A 19 -32.60 -11.50 14.57
N LYS A 20 -31.51 -12.24 14.25
CA LYS A 20 -30.16 -11.70 14.32
C LYS A 20 -30.01 -10.50 13.35
N TYR A 21 -29.36 -9.44 13.76
CA TYR A 21 -29.25 -8.16 13.01
C TYR A 21 -28.80 -8.36 11.57
N TYR A 22 -27.81 -9.22 11.33
CA TYR A 22 -27.29 -9.48 9.98
C TYR A 22 -28.30 -10.21 9.06
N VAL A 23 -29.25 -10.92 9.59
CA VAL A 23 -30.34 -11.53 8.79
C VAL A 23 -31.28 -10.43 8.29
N THR A 24 -31.56 -9.44 9.14
CA THR A 24 -32.34 -8.26 8.76
C THR A 24 -31.59 -7.45 7.69
N ASP A 25 -30.28 -7.22 7.90
CA ASP A 25 -29.44 -6.50 6.94
C ASP A 25 -29.32 -7.23 5.59
N TYR A 26 -29.18 -8.56 5.59
CA TYR A 26 -29.23 -9.38 4.37
C TYR A 26 -30.55 -9.20 3.60
N LYS A 27 -31.68 -9.23 4.30
CA LYS A 27 -33.01 -9.03 3.69
C LYS A 27 -33.18 -7.63 3.12
N ALA A 28 -32.66 -6.61 3.82
CA ALA A 28 -32.66 -5.24 3.34
C ALA A 28 -31.83 -5.10 2.07
N ARG A 29 -30.65 -5.73 2.03
CA ARG A 29 -29.77 -5.73 0.86
C ARG A 29 -30.36 -6.44 -0.35
N LEU A 30 -31.09 -7.54 -0.17
CA LEU A 30 -31.84 -8.20 -1.25
C LEU A 30 -32.86 -7.27 -1.91
N ALA A 31 -33.46 -6.36 -1.18
CA ALA A 31 -34.43 -5.41 -1.67
C ALA A 31 -33.81 -4.14 -2.31
N GLU A 32 -32.48 -3.97 -2.15
CA GLU A 32 -31.73 -2.83 -2.62
C GLU A 32 -31.84 -2.69 -4.15
N ASN A 33 -31.85 -1.42 -4.64
CA ASN A 33 -31.95 -1.11 -6.06
C ASN A 33 -33.06 -1.87 -6.80
N GLY A 34 -34.23 -2.03 -6.16
CA GLY A 34 -35.37 -2.75 -6.77
C GLY A 34 -35.19 -4.28 -6.85
N GLY A 35 -34.27 -4.84 -6.07
CA GLY A 35 -34.03 -6.28 -5.98
C GLY A 35 -33.12 -6.83 -7.06
N THR A 36 -32.34 -5.99 -7.74
CA THR A 36 -31.38 -6.42 -8.80
C THR A 36 -30.28 -7.36 -8.24
N LEU A 37 -29.98 -7.27 -6.93
CA LEU A 37 -28.99 -8.14 -6.29
C LEU A 37 -29.52 -9.55 -5.97
N THR A 38 -30.84 -9.76 -5.99
CA THR A 38 -31.46 -11.06 -5.66
C THR A 38 -30.90 -12.21 -6.50
N GLN A 39 -30.60 -11.97 -7.77
CA GLN A 39 -30.06 -12.98 -8.69
C GLN A 39 -28.70 -13.54 -8.24
N PHE A 40 -27.92 -12.76 -7.49
CA PHE A 40 -26.58 -13.14 -7.01
C PHE A 40 -26.60 -13.70 -5.59
N MET A 41 -27.58 -13.29 -4.77
CA MET A 41 -27.58 -13.52 -3.33
C MET A 41 -28.60 -14.56 -2.88
N THR A 42 -29.35 -15.18 -3.80
CA THR A 42 -30.32 -16.24 -3.46
C THR A 42 -29.56 -17.47 -2.99
N LEU A 43 -29.84 -17.90 -1.74
CA LEU A 43 -29.21 -19.07 -1.16
C LEU A 43 -29.80 -20.38 -1.71
N PRO A 44 -28.97 -21.40 -2.01
CA PRO A 44 -29.45 -22.68 -2.48
C PRO A 44 -30.19 -23.43 -1.38
N GLY A 45 -31.05 -24.37 -1.79
CA GLY A 45 -31.73 -25.29 -0.87
C GLY A 45 -30.76 -26.31 -0.26
N GLY A 46 -31.16 -26.91 0.89
CA GLY A 46 -30.41 -28.00 1.52
C GLY A 46 -29.27 -27.58 2.43
N LEU A 47 -29.11 -26.31 2.69
CA LEU A 47 -28.16 -25.79 3.68
C LEU A 47 -28.64 -26.04 5.10
N SER A 48 -27.74 -26.32 6.04
CA SER A 48 -28.05 -26.30 7.46
C SER A 48 -28.40 -24.87 7.91
N ARG A 49 -28.97 -24.76 9.11
CA ARG A 49 -29.26 -23.44 9.70
C ARG A 49 -27.99 -22.60 9.87
N GLU A 50 -26.90 -23.20 10.32
CA GLU A 50 -25.64 -22.53 10.58
C GLU A 50 -24.96 -22.07 9.27
N GLU A 51 -24.95 -22.91 8.24
CA GLU A 51 -24.49 -22.54 6.90
C GLU A 51 -25.32 -21.38 6.33
N THR A 52 -26.64 -21.42 6.51
CA THR A 52 -27.53 -20.35 6.06
C THR A 52 -27.22 -19.03 6.77
N GLU A 53 -27.08 -19.05 8.10
CA GLU A 53 -26.76 -17.85 8.90
C GLU A 53 -25.38 -17.29 8.55
N ALA A 54 -24.39 -18.15 8.30
CA ALA A 54 -23.06 -17.75 7.88
C ALA A 54 -23.06 -17.06 6.51
N LEU A 55 -23.76 -17.64 5.53
CA LEU A 55 -23.92 -17.03 4.21
C LEU A 55 -24.69 -15.71 4.26
N GLN A 56 -25.75 -15.63 5.08
CA GLN A 56 -26.49 -14.38 5.27
C GLN A 56 -25.60 -13.28 5.85
N PHE A 57 -24.71 -13.60 6.80
CA PHE A 57 -23.74 -12.66 7.32
C PHE A 57 -22.75 -12.19 6.23
N LEU A 58 -22.19 -13.09 5.45
CA LEU A 58 -21.28 -12.74 4.36
C LEU A 58 -21.99 -11.84 3.35
N TYR A 59 -23.13 -12.24 2.84
CA TYR A 59 -23.87 -11.46 1.84
C TYR A 59 -24.41 -10.14 2.35
N ALA A 60 -24.68 -10.00 3.67
CA ALA A 60 -25.09 -8.72 4.25
C ALA A 60 -24.02 -7.65 4.09
N TYR A 61 -22.73 -8.03 4.16
CA TYR A 61 -21.64 -7.06 4.28
C TYR A 61 -20.55 -7.12 3.22
N MET A 62 -20.46 -8.17 2.41
CA MET A 62 -19.43 -8.24 1.36
C MET A 62 -19.55 -7.08 0.35
N PRO A 63 -18.43 -6.58 -0.24
CA PRO A 63 -18.46 -5.59 -1.32
C PRO A 63 -19.29 -6.04 -2.50
N LEU A 64 -19.76 -5.11 -3.34
CA LEU A 64 -20.55 -5.46 -4.52
C LEU A 64 -19.77 -6.35 -5.51
N ALA A 65 -18.48 -6.13 -5.69
CA ALA A 65 -17.64 -6.98 -6.52
C ALA A 65 -17.68 -8.44 -6.07
N ASP A 66 -17.65 -8.68 -4.75
CA ASP A 66 -17.76 -10.05 -4.22
C ASP A 66 -19.13 -10.65 -4.45
N VAL A 67 -20.19 -9.84 -4.44
CA VAL A 67 -21.55 -10.29 -4.76
C VAL A 67 -21.69 -10.69 -6.24
N THR A 68 -21.08 -9.93 -7.14
CA THR A 68 -21.35 -10.04 -8.60
C THR A 68 -20.36 -10.91 -9.35
N ASP A 69 -19.10 -10.93 -8.92
CA ASP A 69 -18.01 -11.51 -9.71
C ASP A 69 -17.64 -12.94 -9.27
N TYR A 70 -18.25 -13.43 -8.16
CA TYR A 70 -18.07 -14.79 -7.67
C TYR A 70 -19.40 -15.53 -7.53
N PRO A 71 -19.50 -16.81 -7.99
CA PRO A 71 -20.75 -17.55 -7.90
C PRO A 71 -21.08 -17.94 -6.46
N THR A 72 -22.36 -18.09 -6.16
CA THR A 72 -22.83 -18.49 -4.80
C THR A 72 -22.18 -19.79 -4.32
N GLU A 73 -21.93 -20.75 -5.21
CA GLU A 73 -21.30 -22.03 -4.86
C GLU A 73 -19.89 -21.85 -4.28
N PHE A 74 -19.13 -20.85 -4.75
CA PHE A 74 -17.84 -20.50 -4.18
C PHE A 74 -17.95 -20.19 -2.67
N TYR A 75 -18.94 -19.40 -2.27
CA TYR A 75 -19.17 -19.07 -0.87
C TYR A 75 -19.70 -20.27 -0.06
N VAL A 76 -20.59 -21.07 -0.66
CA VAL A 76 -21.13 -22.27 -0.01
C VAL A 76 -20.03 -23.25 0.35
N GLN A 77 -19.09 -23.52 -0.57
CA GLN A 77 -17.97 -24.44 -0.33
C GLN A 77 -17.06 -23.92 0.78
N ASN A 78 -16.70 -22.63 0.72
CA ASN A 78 -15.85 -22.00 1.73
C ASN A 78 -16.51 -21.95 3.11
N VAL A 79 -17.81 -21.67 3.21
CA VAL A 79 -18.55 -21.69 4.49
C VAL A 79 -18.60 -23.11 5.07
N LYS A 80 -18.96 -24.11 4.28
CA LYS A 80 -18.99 -25.51 4.74
C LYS A 80 -17.64 -25.95 5.28
N MET A 81 -16.57 -25.64 4.56
CA MET A 81 -15.21 -25.96 4.99
C MET A 81 -14.84 -25.22 6.27
N THR A 82 -15.16 -23.93 6.41
CA THR A 82 -14.88 -23.15 7.60
C THR A 82 -15.55 -23.70 8.84
N LEU A 83 -16.84 -24.06 8.74
CA LEU A 83 -17.59 -24.66 9.85
C LEU A 83 -17.04 -26.04 10.21
N ALA A 84 -16.73 -26.88 9.21
CA ALA A 84 -16.11 -28.19 9.44
C ALA A 84 -14.73 -28.06 10.10
N THR A 85 -13.91 -27.10 9.67
CA THR A 85 -12.61 -26.83 10.29
C THR A 85 -12.73 -26.36 11.74
N ARG A 86 -13.68 -25.49 12.06
CA ARG A 86 -13.96 -25.06 13.44
C ARG A 86 -14.23 -26.28 14.33
N ASP A 87 -15.09 -27.18 13.87
CA ASP A 87 -15.49 -28.36 14.62
C ASP A 87 -14.34 -29.38 14.74
N GLU A 88 -13.52 -29.54 13.71
CA GLU A 88 -12.36 -30.43 13.68
C GLU A 88 -11.21 -29.95 14.56
N MET A 89 -10.85 -28.67 14.48
CA MET A 89 -9.73 -28.11 15.24
C MET A 89 -10.07 -27.91 16.72
N GLY A 90 -11.34 -27.64 17.02
CA GLY A 90 -11.82 -27.52 18.41
C GLY A 90 -11.26 -26.33 19.18
N TRP A 91 -10.77 -25.30 18.46
CA TRP A 91 -10.33 -24.04 19.08
C TRP A 91 -11.49 -23.39 19.86
N LYS A 92 -11.19 -22.87 21.06
CA LYS A 92 -12.18 -22.13 21.86
C LYS A 92 -12.28 -20.68 21.41
N VAL A 93 -12.77 -20.46 20.19
CA VAL A 93 -12.95 -19.13 19.62
C VAL A 93 -14.36 -18.63 19.98
N PRO A 94 -14.50 -17.43 20.60
CA PRO A 94 -15.82 -16.84 20.81
C PRO A 94 -16.54 -16.55 19.49
N GLU A 95 -17.87 -16.47 19.52
CA GLU A 95 -18.67 -16.32 18.31
C GLU A 95 -18.40 -15.02 17.56
N ARG A 96 -18.11 -13.92 18.28
CA ARG A 96 -17.76 -12.63 17.67
C ARG A 96 -16.46 -12.74 16.88
N GLU A 97 -15.39 -13.27 17.49
CA GLU A 97 -14.08 -13.44 16.85
C GLU A 97 -14.17 -14.41 15.66
N PHE A 98 -14.93 -15.51 15.81
CA PHE A 98 -15.17 -16.43 14.69
C PHE A 98 -15.87 -15.74 13.52
N ARG A 99 -16.96 -15.01 13.80
CA ARG A 99 -17.79 -14.38 12.78
C ARG A 99 -17.05 -13.29 12.00
N HIS A 100 -16.27 -12.46 12.68
CA HIS A 100 -15.61 -11.30 12.07
C HIS A 100 -14.20 -11.59 11.56
N PHE A 101 -13.51 -12.59 12.11
CA PHE A 101 -12.08 -12.80 11.86
C PHE A 101 -11.70 -14.21 11.37
N VAL A 102 -12.65 -15.15 11.27
CA VAL A 102 -12.46 -16.48 10.67
C VAL A 102 -13.33 -16.66 9.45
N LEU A 103 -14.65 -16.41 9.61
CA LEU A 103 -15.66 -16.68 8.58
C LEU A 103 -15.43 -15.88 7.27
N PRO A 104 -15.11 -14.57 7.29
CA PRO A 104 -14.93 -13.79 6.05
C PRO A 104 -13.74 -14.29 5.25
N LEU A 105 -13.92 -14.33 3.91
CA LEU A 105 -12.83 -14.62 2.98
C LEU A 105 -11.97 -13.38 2.75
N ARG A 106 -12.63 -12.26 2.44
CA ARG A 106 -11.97 -11.00 2.15
C ARG A 106 -11.20 -10.46 3.36
N VAL A 107 -9.99 -10.01 3.09
CA VAL A 107 -9.09 -9.40 4.07
C VAL A 107 -8.89 -7.91 3.74
N ASN A 108 -8.58 -7.59 2.48
CA ASN A 108 -8.33 -6.23 1.99
C ASN A 108 -8.98 -6.05 0.60
N ASN A 109 -8.21 -5.67 -0.42
CA ASN A 109 -8.65 -5.46 -1.80
C ASN A 109 -8.16 -6.55 -2.78
N GLU A 110 -7.72 -7.69 -2.27
CA GLU A 110 -7.25 -8.83 -3.05
C GLU A 110 -8.33 -9.41 -3.96
N SER A 111 -7.92 -10.06 -5.05
CA SER A 111 -8.79 -11.00 -5.76
C SER A 111 -9.02 -12.24 -4.91
N LEU A 112 -10.26 -12.73 -4.81
CA LEU A 112 -10.58 -13.93 -4.05
C LEU A 112 -10.29 -15.18 -4.88
N ASP A 113 -9.90 -16.26 -4.18
CA ASP A 113 -9.69 -17.58 -4.74
C ASP A 113 -9.99 -18.70 -3.71
N ASN A 114 -9.73 -19.93 -4.07
CA ASN A 114 -9.99 -21.10 -3.21
C ASN A 114 -8.84 -21.41 -2.23
N ALA A 115 -7.98 -20.44 -1.92
CA ALA A 115 -6.84 -20.59 -1.01
C ALA A 115 -7.23 -21.25 0.31
N ARG A 116 -8.38 -20.89 0.89
CA ARG A 116 -8.86 -21.47 2.14
C ARG A 116 -9.00 -23.01 2.06
N LEU A 117 -9.46 -23.53 0.95
CA LEU A 117 -9.62 -24.97 0.75
C LEU A 117 -8.26 -25.66 0.63
N GLU A 118 -7.36 -25.10 -0.18
CA GLU A 118 -6.05 -25.67 -0.47
C GLU A 118 -5.12 -25.57 0.75
N PHE A 119 -5.07 -24.42 1.42
CA PHE A 119 -4.19 -24.23 2.59
C PHE A 119 -4.56 -25.11 3.77
N ALA A 120 -5.83 -25.35 3.99
CA ALA A 120 -6.28 -26.21 5.08
C ALA A 120 -5.81 -27.66 4.93
N GLU A 121 -5.73 -28.18 3.70
CA GLU A 121 -5.26 -29.52 3.44
C GLU A 121 -3.79 -29.71 3.86
N GLU A 122 -2.98 -28.70 3.64
CA GLU A 122 -1.55 -28.71 3.99
C GLU A 122 -1.31 -28.36 5.48
N LEU A 123 -2.04 -27.37 6.01
CA LEU A 123 -1.80 -26.80 7.33
C LEU A 123 -2.37 -27.63 8.48
N LYS A 124 -3.58 -28.19 8.35
CA LYS A 124 -4.21 -28.97 9.45
C LYS A 124 -3.35 -30.12 9.97
N PRO A 125 -2.77 -31.00 9.13
CA PRO A 125 -1.87 -32.04 9.61
C PRO A 125 -0.63 -31.48 10.30
N ARG A 126 -0.13 -30.34 9.83
CA ARG A 126 1.11 -29.71 10.29
C ARG A 126 0.98 -29.14 11.71
N ILE A 127 -0.17 -28.55 12.05
CA ILE A 127 -0.41 -27.92 13.35
C ILE A 127 -1.12 -28.85 14.35
N LYS A 128 -1.33 -30.10 14.00
CA LYS A 128 -2.07 -31.06 14.83
C LYS A 128 -1.42 -31.26 16.20
N GLY A 129 -2.17 -30.99 17.26
CA GLY A 129 -1.74 -31.15 18.65
C GLY A 129 -0.96 -29.96 19.22
N MET A 130 -0.76 -28.91 18.46
CA MET A 130 -0.18 -27.64 18.91
C MET A 130 -1.20 -26.84 19.72
N SER A 131 -0.73 -25.98 20.62
CA SER A 131 -1.53 -24.87 21.14
C SER A 131 -1.83 -23.84 20.04
N MET A 132 -2.79 -22.95 20.26
CA MET A 132 -3.13 -21.94 19.26
C MET A 132 -1.94 -21.00 18.97
N ALA A 133 -1.20 -20.59 20.01
CA ALA A 133 0.00 -19.74 19.85
C ALA A 133 1.12 -20.44 19.05
N GLU A 134 1.37 -21.74 19.32
CA GLU A 134 2.33 -22.53 18.54
C GLU A 134 1.86 -22.68 17.09
N ALA A 135 0.56 -22.92 16.86
CA ALA A 135 0.00 -23.03 15.52
C ALA A 135 0.11 -21.72 14.72
N ILE A 136 -0.05 -20.56 15.37
CA ILE A 136 0.14 -19.24 14.72
C ILE A 136 1.57 -19.09 14.21
N LEU A 137 2.58 -19.38 15.04
CA LEU A 137 3.98 -19.34 14.64
C LEU A 137 4.27 -20.33 13.51
N GLU A 138 3.73 -21.56 13.60
CA GLU A 138 3.93 -22.60 12.58
C GLU A 138 3.32 -22.22 11.23
N VAL A 139 2.14 -21.60 11.22
CA VAL A 139 1.52 -21.11 9.99
C VAL A 139 2.37 -19.99 9.38
N ASN A 140 2.96 -19.09 10.18
CA ASN A 140 3.83 -18.04 9.65
C ASN A 140 5.13 -18.61 9.05
N HIS A 141 5.71 -19.64 9.65
CA HIS A 141 6.82 -20.40 9.07
C HIS A 141 6.43 -21.02 7.72
N TRP A 142 5.25 -21.65 7.64
CA TRP A 142 4.74 -22.17 6.37
C TRP A 142 4.56 -21.06 5.32
N CYS A 143 4.09 -19.88 5.72
CA CYS A 143 3.98 -18.74 4.81
C CYS A 143 5.34 -18.29 4.27
N HIS A 144 6.38 -18.30 5.10
CA HIS A 144 7.74 -17.97 4.68
C HIS A 144 8.34 -19.02 3.72
N GLU A 145 8.00 -20.30 3.88
CA GLU A 145 8.37 -21.34 2.91
C GLU A 145 7.85 -21.04 1.49
N LYS A 146 6.70 -20.36 1.40
CA LYS A 146 6.00 -20.13 0.13
C LYS A 146 6.30 -18.79 -0.52
N VAL A 147 6.42 -17.70 0.27
CA VAL A 147 6.42 -16.32 -0.24
C VAL A 147 7.49 -15.48 0.43
N THR A 148 8.27 -14.77 -0.39
CA THR A 148 9.21 -13.73 0.07
C THR A 148 8.73 -12.34 -0.30
N TYR A 149 9.30 -11.31 0.35
CA TYR A 149 8.98 -9.92 0.05
C TYR A 149 9.56 -9.45 -1.28
N GLN A 150 8.76 -8.75 -2.06
CA GLN A 150 9.20 -7.96 -3.20
C GLN A 150 8.24 -6.77 -3.43
N PRO A 151 8.76 -5.53 -3.56
CA PRO A 151 7.92 -4.38 -3.92
C PRO A 151 7.33 -4.57 -5.32
N SER A 152 6.12 -4.06 -5.53
CA SER A 152 5.39 -4.16 -6.78
C SER A 152 4.35 -3.06 -6.91
N ASP A 153 3.51 -3.09 -7.94
CA ASP A 153 2.38 -2.14 -8.10
C ASP A 153 1.32 -2.29 -6.98
N ALA A 154 0.40 -1.32 -6.91
CA ALA A 154 -0.60 -1.22 -5.85
C ALA A 154 -1.65 -2.35 -5.83
N ARG A 155 -1.82 -3.08 -6.95
CA ARG A 155 -2.78 -4.19 -7.04
C ARG A 155 -2.43 -5.31 -6.06
N THR A 156 -3.41 -5.88 -5.40
CA THR A 156 -3.24 -7.01 -4.48
C THR A 156 -3.64 -8.32 -5.17
N SER A 157 -2.68 -9.19 -5.40
CA SER A 157 -2.90 -10.51 -5.98
C SER A 157 -3.67 -11.43 -5.04
N SER A 158 -4.29 -12.48 -5.58
CA SER A 158 -4.92 -13.50 -4.76
C SER A 158 -3.90 -14.35 -4.00
N PRO A 159 -4.25 -14.94 -2.84
CA PRO A 159 -3.33 -15.77 -2.05
C PRO A 159 -2.69 -16.92 -2.82
N LEU A 160 -3.42 -17.62 -3.69
CA LEU A 160 -2.85 -18.70 -4.51
C LEU A 160 -1.85 -18.16 -5.55
N ASN A 161 -2.09 -16.97 -6.09
CA ASN A 161 -1.14 -16.36 -7.01
C ASN A 161 0.18 -15.97 -6.34
N LEU A 162 0.14 -15.54 -5.06
CA LEU A 162 1.37 -15.33 -4.29
C LEU A 162 2.19 -16.60 -4.18
N VAL A 163 1.57 -17.71 -3.79
CA VAL A 163 2.23 -19.02 -3.70
C VAL A 163 2.78 -19.43 -5.06
N LYS A 164 1.99 -19.28 -6.12
CA LYS A 164 2.40 -19.62 -7.50
C LYS A 164 3.65 -18.86 -7.95
N ASN A 165 3.82 -17.62 -7.53
CA ASN A 165 4.92 -16.76 -7.94
C ASN A 165 6.02 -16.62 -6.87
N ALA A 166 5.81 -17.14 -5.67
CA ALA A 166 6.70 -17.14 -4.52
C ALA A 166 7.13 -15.75 -4.04
N LEU A 167 6.35 -14.71 -4.31
CA LEU A 167 6.67 -13.33 -3.92
C LEU A 167 5.42 -12.47 -3.72
N GLY A 168 5.56 -11.42 -2.91
CA GLY A 168 4.52 -10.43 -2.70
C GLY A 168 5.00 -9.24 -1.88
N ARG A 169 4.34 -8.06 -1.99
CA ARG A 169 4.59 -6.92 -1.11
C ARG A 169 3.93 -7.12 0.26
N CYS A 170 4.25 -6.29 1.25
CA CYS A 170 3.75 -6.45 2.63
C CYS A 170 2.21 -6.56 2.74
N GLY A 171 1.45 -5.76 1.95
CA GLY A 171 -0.01 -5.85 1.90
C GLY A 171 -0.53 -7.18 1.36
N GLU A 172 0.20 -7.81 0.44
CA GLU A 172 -0.12 -9.13 -0.10
C GLU A 172 0.29 -10.25 0.86
N GLN A 173 1.50 -10.19 1.41
CA GLN A 173 1.98 -11.16 2.41
C GLN A 173 1.06 -11.22 3.63
N SER A 174 0.60 -10.06 4.14
CA SER A 174 -0.31 -10.01 5.27
C SER A 174 -1.70 -10.56 4.92
N THR A 175 -2.23 -10.28 3.72
CA THR A 175 -3.47 -10.87 3.22
C THR A 175 -3.36 -12.40 3.11
N PHE A 176 -2.27 -12.90 2.56
CA PHE A 176 -1.96 -14.32 2.43
C PHE A 176 -1.86 -15.01 3.81
N THR A 177 -1.12 -14.43 4.74
CA THR A 177 -0.96 -14.99 6.10
C THR A 177 -2.28 -15.02 6.87
N VAL A 178 -3.12 -13.96 6.74
CA VAL A 178 -4.48 -13.97 7.32
C VAL A 178 -5.33 -15.07 6.70
N ALA A 179 -5.29 -15.24 5.38
CA ALA A 179 -6.02 -16.32 4.70
C ALA A 179 -5.58 -17.71 5.17
N ALA A 180 -4.28 -17.92 5.37
CA ALA A 180 -3.70 -19.17 5.89
C ALA A 180 -4.18 -19.46 7.33
N LEU A 181 -4.12 -18.49 8.25
CA LEU A 181 -4.61 -18.62 9.61
C LEU A 181 -6.11 -18.92 9.67
N ARG A 182 -6.90 -18.19 8.90
CA ARG A 182 -8.36 -18.40 8.83
C ARG A 182 -8.71 -19.77 8.25
N SER A 183 -7.87 -20.34 7.36
CA SER A 183 -8.09 -21.67 6.79
C SER A 183 -8.06 -22.80 7.81
N VAL A 184 -7.38 -22.59 8.94
CA VAL A 184 -7.31 -23.53 10.06
C VAL A 184 -8.12 -23.08 11.28
N GLY A 185 -9.01 -22.10 11.12
CA GLY A 185 -9.96 -21.67 12.14
C GLY A 185 -9.37 -20.71 13.19
N ILE A 186 -8.20 -20.13 12.97
CA ILE A 186 -7.58 -19.14 13.86
C ILE A 186 -8.06 -17.74 13.44
N PRO A 187 -8.65 -16.94 14.36
CA PRO A 187 -9.02 -15.57 14.06
C PRO A 187 -7.78 -14.73 13.74
N ALA A 188 -7.82 -14.06 12.61
CA ALA A 188 -6.72 -13.22 12.16
C ALA A 188 -7.22 -11.98 11.42
N ARG A 189 -6.45 -10.88 11.53
CA ARG A 189 -6.73 -9.61 10.88
C ARG A 189 -5.45 -8.96 10.34
N GLN A 190 -5.57 -8.28 9.22
CA GLN A 190 -4.50 -7.45 8.70
C GLN A 190 -4.46 -6.16 9.50
N VAL A 191 -3.28 -5.79 9.98
CA VAL A 191 -3.00 -4.46 10.54
C VAL A 191 -2.23 -3.65 9.52
N TYR A 192 -2.57 -2.39 9.35
CA TYR A 192 -1.82 -1.51 8.46
C TYR A 192 -1.64 -0.12 9.09
N THR A 193 -0.46 0.43 8.86
CA THR A 193 -0.21 1.86 8.96
C THR A 193 -0.19 2.40 7.53
N PRO A 194 -1.17 3.23 7.15
CA PRO A 194 -1.27 3.71 5.77
C PRO A 194 -0.07 4.58 5.40
N ARG A 195 0.52 5.25 6.38
CA ARG A 195 1.72 6.07 6.28
C ARG A 195 2.46 6.09 7.61
N TRP A 196 3.77 5.85 7.59
CA TRP A 196 4.62 6.12 8.73
C TRP A 196 4.78 7.63 8.96
N ALA A 197 4.83 8.07 10.22
CA ALA A 197 5.04 9.48 10.54
C ALA A 197 6.53 9.87 10.48
N HIS A 198 7.44 8.93 10.72
CA HIS A 198 8.87 9.17 10.85
C HIS A 198 9.69 8.83 9.59
N THR A 199 9.10 8.19 8.60
CA THR A 199 9.74 7.81 7.34
C THR A 199 8.72 7.80 6.20
N ASP A 200 9.16 8.00 4.96
CA ASP A 200 8.29 8.00 3.79
C ASP A 200 8.10 6.57 3.30
N ASP A 201 7.14 5.89 3.91
CA ASP A 201 6.80 4.50 3.64
C ASP A 201 5.46 4.15 4.31
N ASN A 202 4.97 2.94 4.08
CA ASN A 202 3.83 2.31 4.75
C ASN A 202 4.19 0.89 5.19
N HIS A 203 3.33 0.23 5.93
CA HIS A 203 3.51 -1.19 6.24
C HIS A 203 2.19 -1.87 6.59
N ALA A 204 2.14 -3.19 6.34
CA ALA A 204 1.05 -4.05 6.74
C ALA A 204 1.62 -5.37 7.32
N TRP A 205 0.99 -5.85 8.39
CA TRP A 205 1.34 -7.08 9.08
C TRP A 205 0.09 -7.78 9.59
N VAL A 206 0.22 -8.74 10.50
CA VAL A 206 -0.90 -9.56 10.98
C VAL A 206 -1.01 -9.52 12.48
N GLU A 207 -2.25 -9.43 12.98
CA GLU A 207 -2.62 -9.85 14.31
C GLU A 207 -3.42 -11.15 14.24
N ALA A 208 -3.10 -12.09 15.13
CA ALA A 208 -3.80 -13.36 15.30
C ALA A 208 -4.24 -13.52 16.76
N TRP A 209 -5.45 -14.07 16.96
CA TRP A 209 -6.01 -14.24 18.28
C TRP A 209 -5.67 -15.61 18.86
N ALA A 210 -5.15 -15.63 20.08
CA ALA A 210 -4.89 -16.85 20.82
C ALA A 210 -5.37 -16.71 22.26
N ASP A 211 -6.22 -17.64 22.71
CA ASP A 211 -6.62 -17.82 24.12
C ASP A 211 -7.16 -16.57 24.85
N GLY A 212 -7.70 -15.62 24.12
CA GLY A 212 -8.34 -14.42 24.68
C GLY A 212 -7.65 -13.11 24.34
N GLU A 213 -6.48 -13.15 23.69
CA GLU A 213 -5.67 -11.98 23.39
C GLU A 213 -5.28 -11.93 21.91
N TRP A 214 -5.07 -10.72 21.40
CA TRP A 214 -4.49 -10.48 20.07
C TRP A 214 -2.98 -10.37 20.17
N HIS A 215 -2.28 -11.10 19.30
CA HIS A 215 -0.82 -11.08 19.17
C HIS A 215 -0.45 -10.69 17.75
N PHE A 216 0.61 -9.92 17.58
CA PHE A 216 1.08 -9.53 16.26
C PHE A 216 2.31 -10.33 15.81
N MET A 217 2.53 -10.35 14.49
CA MET A 217 3.70 -10.93 13.83
C MET A 217 3.91 -10.32 12.46
N GLY A 218 5.15 -10.31 11.96
CA GLY A 218 5.47 -10.01 10.57
C GLY A 218 4.89 -11.10 9.65
N ALA A 219 4.26 -10.71 8.56
CA ALA A 219 3.68 -11.66 7.61
C ALA A 219 4.77 -12.31 6.75
N CYS A 220 4.83 -13.63 6.69
CA CYS A 220 5.92 -14.38 6.06
C CYS A 220 7.31 -14.06 6.65
N GLU A 221 7.36 -13.54 7.85
CA GLU A 221 8.58 -13.16 8.57
C GLU A 221 8.56 -13.80 9.97
N PRO A 222 8.75 -15.13 10.08
CA PRO A 222 8.61 -15.84 11.34
C PRO A 222 9.70 -15.45 12.34
N GLU A 223 9.24 -15.13 13.55
CA GLU A 223 10.06 -14.83 14.71
C GLU A 223 9.94 -15.95 15.76
N PRO A 224 10.89 -16.07 16.72
CA PRO A 224 10.83 -17.13 17.72
C PRO A 224 9.64 -17.08 18.65
N VAL A 225 9.05 -15.91 18.81
CA VAL A 225 7.90 -15.64 19.72
C VAL A 225 6.95 -14.67 19.05
N LEU A 226 5.70 -14.65 19.52
CA LEU A 226 4.70 -13.66 19.14
C LEU A 226 5.08 -12.26 19.69
N ASP A 227 4.47 -11.21 19.16
CA ASP A 227 4.67 -9.79 19.53
C ASP A 227 6.10 -9.30 19.23
N LEU A 228 6.77 -9.97 18.31
CA LEU A 228 8.08 -9.62 17.81
C LEU A 228 8.06 -9.50 16.28
N GLY A 229 8.71 -8.45 15.79
CA GLY A 229 8.94 -8.18 14.38
C GLY A 229 9.93 -7.04 14.25
N TRP A 230 10.57 -6.94 13.10
CA TRP A 230 11.50 -5.83 12.83
C TRP A 230 10.86 -4.44 13.00
N PHE A 231 9.55 -4.36 12.84
CA PHE A 231 8.79 -3.12 12.89
C PHE A 231 8.38 -2.69 14.31
N ASN A 232 8.78 -3.38 15.38
CA ASN A 232 8.45 -2.95 16.75
C ASN A 232 8.88 -1.50 17.03
N ALA A 233 10.10 -1.11 16.63
CA ALA A 233 10.58 0.25 16.80
C ALA A 233 9.81 1.26 15.91
N PRO A 234 9.67 1.08 14.59
CA PRO A 234 8.80 1.88 13.74
C PRO A 234 7.36 1.98 14.25
N ALA A 235 6.76 0.86 14.69
CA ALA A 235 5.40 0.82 15.19
C ALA A 235 5.21 1.68 16.45
N SER A 236 6.21 1.73 17.35
CA SER A 236 6.18 2.59 18.53
C SER A 236 6.19 4.10 18.20
N ARG A 237 6.53 4.46 16.97
CA ARG A 237 6.58 5.83 16.41
C ARG A 237 5.44 6.14 15.44
N ALA A 238 4.46 5.27 15.32
CA ALA A 238 3.34 5.52 14.42
C ALA A 238 2.35 6.53 14.99
N MET A 239 1.64 7.21 14.11
CA MET A 239 0.51 8.08 14.46
C MET A 239 -0.79 7.29 14.46
N LEU A 240 -1.03 6.44 13.46
CA LEU A 240 -2.28 5.72 13.24
C LEU A 240 -2.00 4.30 12.76
N MET A 241 -2.77 3.35 13.27
CA MET A 241 -2.80 1.95 12.84
C MET A 241 -4.22 1.43 12.86
N HIS A 242 -4.62 0.76 11.81
CA HIS A 242 -6.00 0.37 11.62
C HIS A 242 -6.12 -1.08 11.17
N THR A 243 -7.35 -1.60 11.32
CA THR A 243 -7.82 -2.78 10.61
C THR A 243 -9.25 -2.58 10.14
N LYS A 244 -9.60 -3.18 9.01
CA LYS A 244 -10.98 -3.28 8.53
C LYS A 244 -11.57 -4.59 9.02
N VAL A 245 -12.54 -4.48 9.91
CA VAL A 245 -13.29 -5.62 10.44
C VAL A 245 -14.54 -5.84 9.61
N PHE A 246 -14.68 -7.00 8.99
CA PHE A 246 -15.79 -7.31 8.11
C PHE A 246 -17.14 -7.23 8.86
N GLY A 247 -18.07 -6.46 8.30
CA GLY A 247 -19.42 -6.28 8.84
C GLY A 247 -19.50 -5.26 9.98
N LYS A 248 -20.63 -5.26 10.68
CA LYS A 248 -20.88 -4.41 11.85
C LYS A 248 -20.24 -5.03 13.08
N TYR A 249 -19.15 -4.45 13.53
CA TYR A 249 -18.35 -4.94 14.65
C TYR A 249 -18.57 -4.08 15.89
N ASP A 250 -18.78 -4.76 17.04
CA ASP A 250 -19.06 -4.17 18.34
C ASP A 250 -17.97 -4.47 19.38
N GLY A 251 -16.72 -4.63 18.93
CA GLY A 251 -15.56 -4.86 19.80
C GLY A 251 -15.15 -3.66 20.63
N PRO A 252 -14.13 -3.84 21.48
CA PRO A 252 -13.72 -2.82 22.46
C PRO A 252 -12.87 -1.69 21.85
N GLU A 253 -12.37 -1.85 20.63
CA GLU A 253 -11.45 -0.91 19.99
C GLU A 253 -12.16 0.40 19.61
N GLU A 254 -11.41 1.51 19.51
CA GLU A 254 -11.92 2.80 19.01
C GLU A 254 -12.39 2.65 17.57
N VAL A 255 -13.67 2.90 17.31
CA VAL A 255 -14.22 2.92 15.95
C VAL A 255 -13.75 4.19 15.25
N VAL A 256 -13.09 4.00 14.11
CA VAL A 256 -12.64 5.06 13.21
C VAL A 256 -13.74 5.39 12.21
N LEU A 257 -14.32 4.36 11.61
CA LEU A 257 -15.33 4.48 10.57
C LEU A 257 -16.30 3.29 10.60
N GLU A 258 -17.59 3.58 10.50
CA GLU A 258 -18.61 2.59 10.18
C GLU A 258 -18.99 2.71 8.70
N SER A 259 -18.80 1.61 7.96
CA SER A 259 -19.14 1.48 6.54
C SER A 259 -20.28 0.47 6.40
N PRO A 260 -21.05 0.50 5.31
CA PRO A 260 -21.99 -0.59 5.00
C PRO A 260 -21.37 -1.98 4.95
N ASN A 261 -20.07 -2.09 4.70
CA ASN A 261 -19.35 -3.34 4.48
C ASN A 261 -18.46 -3.75 5.66
N TYR A 262 -17.93 -2.80 6.42
CA TYR A 262 -16.94 -3.05 7.46
C TYR A 262 -16.99 -1.99 8.55
N THR A 263 -16.43 -2.33 9.70
CA THR A 263 -16.08 -1.37 10.74
C THR A 263 -14.56 -1.20 10.74
N GLU A 264 -14.06 0.01 10.56
CA GLU A 264 -12.63 0.29 10.70
C GLU A 264 -12.34 0.68 12.13
N VAL A 265 -11.35 0.02 12.75
CA VAL A 265 -10.98 0.26 14.14
C VAL A 265 -9.53 0.66 14.28
N ASN A 266 -9.25 1.50 15.26
CA ASN A 266 -7.93 2.00 15.60
C ASN A 266 -7.23 1.02 16.54
N LEU A 267 -6.05 0.56 16.16
CA LEU A 267 -5.24 -0.40 16.92
C LEU A 267 -3.96 0.24 17.49
N ILE A 268 -3.79 1.54 17.37
CA ILE A 268 -2.54 2.23 17.73
C ILE A 268 -2.13 2.02 19.19
N ASP A 269 -3.09 1.86 20.11
CA ASP A 269 -2.84 1.61 21.54
C ASP A 269 -2.07 0.31 21.81
N ASN A 270 -2.13 -0.67 20.89
CA ASN A 270 -1.37 -1.92 21.01
C ASN A 270 0.14 -1.72 20.79
N TYR A 271 0.54 -0.63 20.11
CA TYR A 271 1.89 -0.45 19.58
C TYR A 271 2.61 0.78 20.11
N ALA A 272 1.88 1.88 20.34
CA ALA A 272 2.46 3.18 20.68
C ALA A 272 1.75 3.82 21.87
N LYS A 273 2.39 4.79 22.49
CA LYS A 273 1.73 5.69 23.46
C LYS A 273 0.85 6.66 22.67
N THR A 274 -0.38 6.84 23.13
CA THR A 274 -1.39 7.65 22.46
C THR A 274 -1.90 8.80 23.31
N ALA A 275 -2.54 9.74 22.65
CA ALA A 275 -3.38 10.77 23.24
C ALA A 275 -4.61 10.98 22.36
N ARG A 276 -5.69 11.50 22.98
CA ARG A 276 -6.92 11.86 22.31
C ARG A 276 -7.02 13.38 22.17
N ILE A 277 -7.50 13.84 21.00
CA ILE A 277 -7.89 15.24 20.76
C ILE A 277 -9.35 15.27 20.31
N ASP A 278 -10.14 16.16 20.94
CA ASP A 278 -11.49 16.46 20.51
C ASP A 278 -11.48 17.68 19.57
N PHE A 279 -12.18 17.57 18.46
CA PHE A 279 -12.22 18.59 17.39
C PHE A 279 -13.62 19.19 17.27
N GLN A 280 -13.67 20.49 16.95
CA GLN A 280 -14.90 21.17 16.56
C GLN A 280 -14.69 21.88 15.22
N VAL A 281 -15.60 21.67 14.27
CA VAL A 281 -15.62 22.38 12.99
C VAL A 281 -16.66 23.49 13.04
N VAL A 282 -16.25 24.71 12.67
CA VAL A 282 -17.12 25.88 12.66
C VAL A 282 -17.02 26.61 11.32
N TRP A 283 -18.11 27.31 10.94
CA TRP A 283 -18.05 28.26 9.85
C TRP A 283 -17.17 29.46 10.21
N SER A 284 -16.49 30.04 9.21
CA SER A 284 -15.78 31.30 9.41
C SER A 284 -16.72 32.37 10.01
N PRO A 285 -16.27 33.17 10.97
CA PRO A 285 -17.03 34.34 11.44
C PRO A 285 -17.34 35.31 10.31
N ASP A 286 -16.50 35.36 9.28
CA ASP A 286 -16.64 36.22 8.10
C ASP A 286 -17.42 35.56 6.95
N ALA A 287 -17.95 34.34 7.16
CA ALA A 287 -18.73 33.64 6.14
C ALA A 287 -19.95 34.48 5.72
N PRO A 288 -20.23 34.62 4.42
CA PRO A 288 -21.32 35.49 3.93
C PRO A 288 -22.73 34.95 4.21
N ASN A 289 -22.81 33.77 4.85
CA ASN A 289 -24.07 33.12 5.18
C ASN A 289 -24.51 33.40 6.63
N LYS A 290 -25.78 33.08 6.95
CA LYS A 290 -26.36 33.21 8.30
C LYS A 290 -25.77 32.33 9.36
N ASP A 291 -24.87 31.42 8.99
CA ASP A 291 -24.28 30.38 9.84
C ASP A 291 -22.85 30.76 10.31
N ALA A 292 -22.38 31.97 10.02
CA ALA A 292 -21.10 32.51 10.48
C ALA A 292 -20.82 32.18 11.97
N GLY A 293 -19.70 31.57 12.25
CA GLY A 293 -19.27 31.17 13.60
C GLY A 293 -20.02 29.98 14.21
N LYS A 294 -20.98 29.37 13.52
CA LYS A 294 -21.73 28.21 14.02
C LYS A 294 -21.01 26.90 13.75
N PRO A 295 -21.26 25.84 14.57
CA PRO A 295 -20.83 24.50 14.31
C PRO A 295 -21.33 23.96 12.96
N VAL A 296 -20.53 23.10 12.33
CA VAL A 296 -20.84 22.46 11.05
C VAL A 296 -21.09 20.97 11.28
N ALA A 297 -22.35 20.55 11.21
CA ALA A 297 -22.73 19.15 11.27
C ALA A 297 -22.45 18.45 9.93
N GLY A 298 -21.96 17.21 9.97
CA GLY A 298 -21.66 16.43 8.78
C GLY A 298 -20.45 16.93 7.98
N ALA A 299 -19.61 17.79 8.54
CA ALA A 299 -18.33 18.14 7.94
C ALA A 299 -17.41 16.92 7.92
N ARG A 300 -16.76 16.66 6.80
CA ARG A 300 -15.70 15.67 6.71
C ARG A 300 -14.45 16.23 7.36
N VAL A 301 -13.80 15.43 8.20
CA VAL A 301 -12.54 15.74 8.88
C VAL A 301 -11.53 14.68 8.52
N ASP A 302 -10.50 15.07 7.78
CA ASP A 302 -9.40 14.23 7.35
C ASP A 302 -8.21 14.41 8.31
N PHE A 303 -7.78 13.33 8.92
CA PHE A 303 -6.63 13.26 9.80
C PHE A 303 -5.41 12.87 8.97
N CYS A 304 -4.55 13.86 8.69
CA CYS A 304 -3.52 13.73 7.67
C CYS A 304 -2.13 13.54 8.27
N ILE A 305 -1.45 12.47 7.86
CA ILE A 305 -0.05 12.21 8.18
C ILE A 305 0.82 12.77 7.04
N TYR A 306 1.89 13.52 7.38
CA TYR A 306 2.88 13.90 6.38
C TYR A 306 3.71 12.69 5.97
N ASN A 307 3.70 12.39 4.68
CA ASN A 307 4.46 11.29 4.11
C ASN A 307 4.51 11.46 2.59
N TYR A 308 5.63 11.15 1.95
CA TYR A 308 5.85 11.39 0.51
C TYR A 308 5.51 12.82 0.08
N ALA A 309 5.99 13.78 0.84
CA ALA A 309 5.77 15.23 0.63
C ALA A 309 4.29 15.63 0.45
N GLU A 310 3.35 14.84 1.00
CA GLU A 310 1.93 15.19 1.05
C GLU A 310 1.36 15.07 2.47
N PHE A 311 0.22 15.68 2.70
CA PHE A 311 -0.62 15.42 3.87
C PHE A 311 -1.66 14.37 3.51
N TYR A 312 -1.27 13.10 3.65
CA TYR A 312 -2.11 11.96 3.31
C TYR A 312 -3.24 11.78 4.32
N PRO A 313 -4.53 11.76 3.88
CA PRO A 313 -5.67 11.56 4.77
C PRO A 313 -5.75 10.09 5.22
N ALA A 314 -5.06 9.76 6.31
CA ALA A 314 -4.99 8.40 6.83
C ALA A 314 -6.32 7.92 7.42
N VAL A 315 -7.08 8.82 8.03
CA VAL A 315 -8.42 8.59 8.61
C VAL A 315 -9.32 9.72 8.20
N SER A 316 -10.59 9.40 7.92
CA SER A 316 -11.63 10.39 7.68
C SER A 316 -12.83 10.11 8.57
N LYS A 317 -13.25 11.11 9.31
CA LYS A 317 -14.47 11.07 10.15
C LYS A 317 -15.44 12.18 9.75
N TYR A 318 -16.62 12.13 10.28
CA TYR A 318 -17.64 13.18 10.08
C TYR A 318 -18.05 13.79 11.42
N THR A 319 -18.37 15.07 11.43
CA THR A 319 -18.83 15.76 12.63
C THR A 319 -20.29 15.43 12.97
N ASP A 320 -20.58 15.35 14.26
CA ASP A 320 -21.93 15.22 14.80
C ASP A 320 -22.77 16.52 14.61
N GLN A 321 -23.96 16.54 15.22
CA GLN A 321 -24.88 17.69 15.15
C GLN A 321 -24.31 18.96 15.79
N GLU A 322 -23.39 18.83 16.74
CA GLU A 322 -22.68 19.92 17.41
C GLU A 322 -21.36 20.30 16.72
N GLY A 323 -21.11 19.74 15.52
CA GLY A 323 -19.89 19.97 14.74
C GLY A 323 -18.65 19.32 15.35
N ARG A 324 -18.76 18.25 16.13
CA ARG A 324 -17.68 17.63 16.89
C ARG A 324 -17.28 16.27 16.32
N THR A 325 -16.01 15.95 16.47
CA THR A 325 -15.44 14.63 16.25
C THR A 325 -14.19 14.47 17.12
N PHE A 326 -13.58 13.29 17.13
CA PHE A 326 -12.36 13.04 17.86
C PHE A 326 -11.53 11.94 17.19
N THR A 327 -10.26 11.84 17.57
CA THR A 327 -9.42 10.66 17.29
C THR A 327 -8.33 10.51 18.34
N SER A 328 -7.89 9.26 18.57
CA SER A 328 -6.68 8.93 19.31
C SER A 328 -5.55 8.63 18.33
N ALA A 329 -4.36 9.14 18.62
CA ALA A 329 -3.17 8.96 17.77
C ALA A 329 -1.88 8.94 18.61
N GLY A 330 -0.77 8.49 18.01
CA GLY A 330 0.57 8.56 18.60
C GLY A 330 1.00 9.99 18.95
N LEU A 331 1.96 10.13 19.86
CA LEU A 331 2.37 11.44 20.45
C LEU A 331 3.21 12.29 19.50
N GLY A 332 2.67 12.67 18.36
CA GLY A 332 3.32 13.46 17.33
C GLY A 332 2.44 14.55 16.74
N ASP A 333 2.91 15.20 15.70
CA ASP A 333 2.21 16.27 14.99
C ASP A 333 1.36 15.70 13.83
N MET A 334 0.21 16.33 13.61
CA MET A 334 -0.73 15.97 12.54
C MET A 334 -1.35 17.24 11.94
N LEU A 335 -1.57 17.23 10.64
CA LEU A 335 -2.43 18.21 9.99
C LEU A 335 -3.87 17.66 9.94
N VAL A 336 -4.83 18.43 10.42
CA VAL A 336 -6.24 18.05 10.37
C VAL A 336 -6.97 19.00 9.42
N TRP A 337 -7.59 18.43 8.38
CA TRP A 337 -8.28 19.13 7.30
C TRP A 337 -9.77 18.90 7.42
N ALA A 338 -10.57 19.96 7.48
CA ALA A 338 -12.02 19.87 7.47
C ALA A 338 -12.60 20.44 6.18
N SER A 339 -13.64 19.79 5.64
CA SER A 339 -14.34 20.27 4.45
C SER A 339 -15.86 20.04 4.53
N TYR A 340 -16.62 20.96 3.92
CA TYR A 340 -18.06 20.85 3.74
C TYR A 340 -18.48 21.54 2.43
N GLY A 341 -18.92 20.76 1.43
CA GLY A 341 -19.08 21.25 0.08
C GLY A 341 -17.75 21.77 -0.49
N HIS A 342 -17.74 23.00 -0.98
CA HIS A 342 -16.52 23.65 -1.49
C HIS A 342 -15.73 24.42 -0.42
N SER A 343 -16.27 24.51 0.81
CA SER A 343 -15.60 25.20 1.92
C SER A 343 -14.65 24.27 2.65
N PHE A 344 -13.52 24.80 3.12
CA PHE A 344 -12.54 24.05 3.87
C PHE A 344 -11.69 24.89 4.82
N GLY A 345 -11.00 24.21 5.72
CA GLY A 345 -10.03 24.78 6.60
C GLY A 345 -9.16 23.68 7.17
N TYR A 346 -8.03 24.04 7.77
CA TYR A 346 -7.10 23.09 8.35
C TYR A 346 -6.38 23.67 9.56
N THR A 347 -5.86 22.79 10.40
CA THR A 347 -5.05 23.16 11.56
C THR A 347 -3.99 22.10 11.81
N LYS A 348 -2.81 22.51 12.29
CA LYS A 348 -1.80 21.61 12.82
C LYS A 348 -2.07 21.40 14.31
N VAL A 349 -2.01 20.15 14.76
CA VAL A 349 -2.13 19.77 16.18
C VAL A 349 -0.95 18.90 16.61
N SER A 350 -0.69 18.86 17.92
CA SER A 350 0.34 18.03 18.53
C SER A 350 -0.29 17.11 19.58
N PHE A 351 -0.42 15.82 19.29
CA PHE A 351 -0.95 14.82 20.21
C PHE A 351 -0.04 14.70 21.43
N GLY A 352 -0.63 14.64 22.62
CA GLY A 352 0.09 14.68 23.90
C GLY A 352 0.36 16.09 24.44
N LYS A 353 0.09 17.14 23.65
CA LYS A 353 0.13 18.55 24.07
C LYS A 353 -1.24 19.19 23.99
N ASP A 354 -1.90 19.04 22.85
CA ASP A 354 -3.26 19.55 22.63
C ASP A 354 -4.29 18.51 23.08
N THR A 355 -5.40 18.98 23.64
CA THR A 355 -6.55 18.15 24.02
C THR A 355 -7.82 18.50 23.25
N GLN A 356 -7.85 19.70 22.67
CA GLN A 356 -8.96 20.22 21.87
C GLN A 356 -8.43 21.08 20.74
N ALA A 357 -9.11 21.08 19.60
CA ALA A 357 -8.82 21.98 18.49
C ALA A 357 -10.09 22.41 17.75
N THR A 358 -10.11 23.65 17.28
CA THR A 358 -11.17 24.17 16.43
C THR A 358 -10.67 24.36 15.01
N ILE A 359 -11.43 23.86 14.03
CA ILE A 359 -11.14 24.00 12.61
C ILE A 359 -12.19 24.94 12.01
N THR A 360 -11.74 26.07 11.51
CA THR A 360 -12.60 27.07 10.87
C THR A 360 -12.62 26.84 9.37
N LEU A 361 -13.82 26.67 8.78
CA LEU A 361 -14.00 26.62 7.33
C LEU A 361 -13.87 28.03 6.77
N GLN A 362 -12.63 28.47 6.55
CA GLN A 362 -12.30 29.84 6.17
C GLN A 362 -12.04 30.04 4.68
N TYR A 363 -11.78 28.94 3.93
CA TYR A 363 -11.50 28.98 2.51
C TYR A 363 -12.63 28.40 1.69
N TYR A 364 -12.77 28.90 0.47
CA TYR A 364 -13.74 28.41 -0.51
C TYR A 364 -13.06 28.20 -1.86
N ALA A 365 -13.08 26.99 -2.38
CA ALA A 365 -12.49 26.67 -3.67
C ALA A 365 -13.31 27.32 -4.80
N GLY A 366 -12.70 28.19 -5.58
CA GLY A 366 -13.32 28.86 -6.74
C GLY A 366 -13.99 30.21 -6.47
N ASP A 367 -13.95 30.74 -5.23
CA ASP A 367 -14.49 32.06 -4.89
C ASP A 367 -13.35 33.05 -4.58
N LYS A 368 -13.43 34.24 -5.14
CA LYS A 368 -12.47 35.33 -4.90
C LYS A 368 -12.50 35.86 -3.46
N TYR A 369 -13.62 35.70 -2.73
CA TYR A 369 -13.76 36.21 -1.37
C TYR A 369 -13.07 35.37 -0.30
N ALA A 370 -13.06 34.08 -0.45
CA ALA A 370 -12.46 33.16 0.51
C ALA A 370 -11.38 32.28 -0.15
N SER A 371 -10.80 32.76 -1.25
CA SER A 371 -9.77 32.04 -1.99
C SER A 371 -8.51 31.87 -1.15
N PRO A 372 -7.93 30.68 -1.05
CA PRO A 372 -6.64 30.46 -0.40
C PRO A 372 -5.45 30.95 -1.23
N VAL A 373 -5.66 31.36 -2.48
CA VAL A 373 -4.58 31.74 -3.43
C VAL A 373 -3.68 32.81 -2.83
N GLY A 374 -2.37 32.55 -2.84
CA GLY A 374 -1.34 33.41 -2.24
C GLY A 374 -1.07 33.13 -0.75
N VAL A 375 -1.82 32.20 -0.13
CA VAL A 375 -1.51 31.76 1.25
C VAL A 375 -0.27 30.86 1.21
N LYS A 376 0.74 31.23 2.01
CA LYS A 376 1.95 30.46 2.23
C LYS A 376 2.16 30.23 3.71
N GLN A 377 2.38 28.99 4.10
CA GLN A 377 2.65 28.62 5.51
C GLN A 377 3.82 27.66 5.59
N SER A 378 4.68 27.86 6.60
CA SER A 378 5.79 26.96 6.89
C SER A 378 5.77 26.59 8.36
N PHE A 379 5.97 25.30 8.64
CA PHE A 379 6.02 24.75 9.99
C PHE A 379 6.77 23.41 9.98
N THR A 380 7.15 22.92 11.15
CA THR A 380 7.76 21.60 11.28
C THR A 380 6.71 20.59 11.73
N ILE A 381 6.71 19.39 11.12
CA ILE A 381 5.98 18.21 11.57
C ILE A 381 6.97 17.33 12.34
N VAL A 382 6.62 16.96 13.56
CA VAL A 382 7.43 16.12 14.45
C VAL A 382 6.72 14.79 14.68
N PRO A 383 7.36 13.64 14.35
CA PRO A 383 6.77 12.32 14.58
C PRO A 383 6.80 11.95 16.08
N PRO A 384 6.04 10.91 16.50
CA PRO A 384 6.15 10.38 17.85
C PRO A 384 7.58 9.94 18.20
N PRO A 385 7.99 10.08 19.47
CA PRO A 385 9.27 9.54 19.92
C PRO A 385 9.22 8.02 19.99
N GLU A 386 10.36 7.37 19.77
CA GLU A 386 10.49 5.94 19.93
C GLU A 386 10.23 5.50 21.39
N ASN A 387 9.45 4.42 21.55
CA ASN A 387 9.14 3.83 22.85
C ASN A 387 8.91 2.33 22.72
N VAL A 388 9.89 1.64 22.16
CA VAL A 388 9.81 0.22 21.86
C VAL A 388 9.86 -0.64 23.13
N LYS A 389 9.05 -1.72 23.15
CA LYS A 389 9.15 -2.83 24.09
C LYS A 389 9.31 -4.10 23.29
N LEU A 390 10.28 -4.92 23.64
CA LEU A 390 10.55 -6.19 22.98
C LEU A 390 10.27 -7.34 23.95
N PRO A 391 9.68 -8.45 23.50
CA PRO A 391 9.61 -9.67 24.28
C PRO A 391 11.01 -10.25 24.48
N GLU A 392 11.18 -11.07 25.52
CA GLU A 392 12.43 -11.77 25.77
C GLU A 392 12.59 -12.95 24.81
N VAL A 393 13.75 -13.06 24.19
CA VAL A 393 14.13 -14.18 23.30
C VAL A 393 15.48 -14.71 23.76
N THR A 394 15.56 -16.02 24.00
CA THR A 394 16.83 -16.63 24.36
C THR A 394 17.71 -16.81 23.12
N PRO A 395 19.04 -16.86 23.27
CA PRO A 395 19.95 -17.15 22.15
C PRO A 395 19.64 -18.45 21.44
N GLU A 396 19.18 -19.47 22.18
CA GLU A 396 18.81 -20.80 21.64
C GLU A 396 17.54 -20.70 20.78
N GLN A 397 16.53 -19.93 21.22
CA GLN A 397 15.32 -19.68 20.44
C GLN A 397 15.66 -18.92 19.15
N ARG A 398 16.51 -17.89 19.23
CA ARG A 398 16.95 -17.15 18.04
C ARG A 398 17.69 -18.06 17.07
N ALA A 399 18.70 -18.81 17.53
CA ALA A 399 19.47 -19.72 16.68
C ALA A 399 18.61 -20.81 16.02
N ALA A 400 17.61 -21.34 16.74
CA ALA A 400 16.67 -22.31 16.19
C ALA A 400 15.77 -21.71 15.09
N ASN A 401 15.27 -20.49 15.31
CA ASN A 401 14.48 -19.76 14.33
C ASN A 401 15.31 -19.42 13.08
N ASP A 402 16.54 -18.94 13.25
CA ASP A 402 17.43 -18.57 12.13
C ASP A 402 17.79 -19.80 11.27
N ALA A 403 18.05 -20.93 11.91
CA ALA A 403 18.31 -22.18 11.21
C ALA A 403 17.10 -22.67 10.43
N ARG A 404 15.90 -22.52 10.99
CA ARG A 404 14.64 -22.87 10.34
C ARG A 404 14.35 -21.93 9.18
N PHE A 405 14.52 -20.63 9.36
CA PHE A 405 14.37 -19.60 8.34
C PHE A 405 15.25 -19.91 7.11
N ALA A 406 16.54 -20.23 7.33
CA ALA A 406 17.45 -20.60 6.25
C ALA A 406 17.03 -21.90 5.52
N TYR A 407 16.45 -22.86 6.25
CA TYR A 407 15.90 -24.07 5.64
C TYR A 407 14.67 -23.77 4.77
N GLU A 408 13.78 -22.92 5.24
CA GLU A 408 12.58 -22.46 4.53
C GLU A 408 12.95 -21.68 3.26
N ASP A 409 13.95 -20.81 3.32
CA ASP A 409 14.55 -20.18 2.14
C ASP A 409 15.03 -21.20 1.11
N SER A 410 15.69 -22.28 1.56
CA SER A 410 16.14 -23.33 0.65
C SER A 410 14.99 -24.04 -0.07
N LEU A 411 13.85 -24.25 0.61
CA LEU A 411 12.65 -24.83 0.00
C LEU A 411 12.06 -23.90 -1.07
N ARG A 412 11.95 -22.61 -0.75
CA ARG A 412 11.44 -21.61 -1.69
C ARG A 412 12.36 -21.46 -2.91
N HIS A 413 13.68 -21.36 -2.70
CA HIS A 413 14.65 -21.28 -3.80
C HIS A 413 14.61 -22.53 -4.69
N ALA A 414 14.39 -23.71 -4.11
CA ALA A 414 14.23 -24.95 -4.91
C ALA A 414 12.96 -24.87 -5.79
N TYR A 415 11.89 -24.26 -5.29
CA TYR A 415 10.69 -24.01 -6.09
C TYR A 415 10.93 -22.95 -7.17
N GLU A 416 11.56 -21.83 -6.82
CA GLU A 416 11.89 -20.75 -7.77
C GLU A 416 12.82 -21.22 -8.89
N ALA A 417 13.72 -22.18 -8.61
CA ALA A 417 14.58 -22.79 -9.61
C ALA A 417 13.81 -23.61 -10.67
N THR A 418 12.51 -23.83 -10.50
CA THR A 418 11.63 -24.44 -11.53
C THR A 418 11.12 -23.40 -12.54
N PHE A 419 11.29 -22.11 -12.28
CA PHE A 419 10.87 -21.05 -13.20
C PHE A 419 11.81 -20.99 -14.42
N PRO A 420 11.29 -20.57 -15.59
CA PRO A 420 12.13 -20.51 -16.78
C PRO A 420 13.31 -19.56 -16.65
N THR A 421 14.46 -20.04 -17.02
CA THR A 421 15.66 -19.22 -17.18
C THR A 421 15.60 -18.36 -18.45
N GLN A 422 16.44 -17.33 -18.53
CA GLN A 422 16.56 -16.49 -19.73
C GLN A 422 16.93 -17.33 -20.97
N GLU A 423 17.77 -18.37 -20.83
CA GLU A 423 18.18 -19.23 -21.93
C GLU A 423 17.00 -20.06 -22.46
N GLU A 424 16.21 -20.66 -21.57
CA GLU A 424 15.01 -21.42 -21.93
C GLU A 424 13.96 -20.51 -22.59
N ALA A 425 13.73 -19.31 -22.07
CA ALA A 425 12.83 -18.32 -22.65
C ALA A 425 13.27 -17.89 -24.06
N LEU A 426 14.57 -17.63 -24.27
CA LEU A 426 15.14 -17.34 -25.58
C LEU A 426 14.96 -18.49 -26.56
N ALA A 427 15.13 -19.73 -26.12
CA ALA A 427 14.90 -20.90 -26.97
C ALA A 427 13.45 -20.99 -27.47
N VAL A 428 12.47 -20.64 -26.60
CA VAL A 428 11.03 -20.60 -26.96
C VAL A 428 10.77 -19.54 -28.02
N VAL A 429 11.19 -18.29 -27.82
CA VAL A 429 10.88 -17.19 -28.74
C VAL A 429 11.58 -17.35 -30.10
N ARG A 430 12.84 -17.81 -30.11
CA ARG A 430 13.60 -18.07 -31.35
C ARG A 430 13.02 -19.20 -32.16
N LYS A 431 12.48 -20.25 -31.52
CA LYS A 431 11.80 -21.35 -32.22
C LYS A 431 10.57 -20.85 -33.00
N GLN A 432 9.92 -19.79 -32.54
CA GLN A 432 8.78 -19.16 -33.19
C GLN A 432 9.18 -18.09 -34.21
N GLY A 433 10.47 -17.78 -34.35
CA GLY A 433 10.99 -16.70 -35.20
C GLY A 433 10.70 -15.30 -34.65
N TYR A 434 10.47 -15.16 -33.35
CA TYR A 434 10.19 -13.90 -32.68
C TYR A 434 11.47 -13.20 -32.24
N ASP A 435 11.35 -11.90 -31.93
CA ASP A 435 12.45 -11.09 -31.38
C ASP A 435 12.80 -11.55 -29.96
N ASP A 436 14.10 -11.60 -29.65
CA ASP A 436 14.64 -12.03 -28.35
C ASP A 436 14.08 -11.23 -27.16
N ARG A 437 13.62 -9.98 -27.38
CA ARG A 437 12.99 -9.12 -26.36
C ARG A 437 11.78 -9.78 -25.69
N LEU A 438 11.03 -10.63 -26.41
CA LEU A 438 9.86 -11.30 -25.86
C LEU A 438 10.19 -12.35 -24.79
N ALA A 439 11.44 -12.82 -24.73
CA ALA A 439 11.90 -13.74 -23.70
C ALA A 439 11.74 -13.14 -22.28
N ALA A 440 11.93 -11.82 -22.14
CA ALA A 440 11.78 -11.14 -20.86
C ALA A 440 10.37 -11.28 -20.27
N TYR A 441 9.33 -11.34 -21.06
CA TYR A 441 7.96 -11.52 -20.57
C TYR A 441 7.73 -12.93 -20.00
N ILE A 442 8.38 -13.96 -20.59
CA ILE A 442 8.32 -15.34 -20.08
C ILE A 442 9.00 -15.41 -18.71
N VAL A 443 10.21 -14.84 -18.57
CA VAL A 443 10.95 -14.82 -17.31
C VAL A 443 10.20 -14.04 -16.23
N ARG A 444 9.72 -12.85 -16.57
CA ARG A 444 8.95 -11.98 -15.65
C ARG A 444 7.65 -12.63 -15.18
N ALA A 445 7.05 -13.51 -15.98
CA ALA A 445 5.80 -14.20 -15.62
C ALA A 445 5.98 -15.28 -14.53
N ARG A 446 7.22 -15.67 -14.18
CA ARG A 446 7.56 -16.60 -13.08
C ARG A 446 6.68 -17.87 -13.12
N GLY A 447 5.90 -18.14 -12.08
CA GLY A 447 5.00 -19.28 -11.99
C GLY A 447 3.88 -19.31 -13.05
N ASN A 448 3.59 -18.17 -13.72
CA ASN A 448 2.63 -18.08 -14.82
C ASN A 448 3.27 -18.18 -16.22
N ALA A 449 4.56 -18.48 -16.29
CA ALA A 449 5.34 -18.48 -17.54
C ALA A 449 4.76 -19.39 -18.63
N GLU A 450 4.13 -20.51 -18.27
CA GLU A 450 3.53 -21.41 -19.25
C GLU A 450 2.40 -20.74 -20.03
N THR A 451 1.55 -19.95 -19.36
CA THR A 451 0.51 -19.12 -20.00
C THR A 451 1.10 -18.19 -21.07
N ILE A 452 2.23 -17.55 -20.79
CA ILE A 452 2.90 -16.65 -21.73
C ILE A 452 3.56 -17.43 -22.88
N LYS A 453 4.18 -18.59 -22.59
CA LYS A 453 4.76 -19.47 -23.61
C LYS A 453 3.68 -19.98 -24.59
N GLU A 454 2.54 -20.45 -24.09
CA GLU A 454 1.42 -20.89 -24.91
C GLU A 454 0.86 -19.76 -25.76
N PHE A 455 0.70 -18.57 -25.18
CA PHE A 455 0.29 -17.38 -25.90
C PHE A 455 1.24 -17.02 -27.05
N LEU A 456 2.55 -17.09 -26.84
CA LEU A 456 3.57 -16.84 -27.88
C LEU A 456 3.65 -17.98 -28.89
N ALA A 457 3.39 -19.23 -28.50
CA ALA A 457 3.45 -20.38 -29.39
C ALA A 457 2.23 -20.50 -30.33
N ALA A 458 1.12 -19.87 -30.00
CA ALA A 458 -0.08 -19.90 -30.85
C ALA A 458 0.14 -19.16 -32.17
N ASN A 459 -0.49 -19.63 -33.26
CA ASN A 459 -0.43 -18.99 -34.56
C ASN A 459 -1.00 -17.57 -34.50
N GLY A 460 -0.36 -16.60 -35.21
CA GLY A 460 -0.89 -15.27 -35.30
C GLY A 460 0.12 -14.16 -35.55
N ASN A 461 -0.34 -12.91 -35.40
CA ASN A 461 0.45 -11.73 -35.67
C ASN A 461 1.38 -11.43 -34.49
N PHE A 462 2.69 -11.38 -34.75
CA PHE A 462 3.73 -11.04 -33.79
C PHE A 462 3.53 -9.64 -33.17
N GLU A 463 3.30 -8.62 -34.02
CA GLU A 463 3.17 -7.22 -33.56
C GLU A 463 2.01 -7.07 -32.57
N ARG A 464 0.90 -7.75 -32.83
CA ARG A 464 -0.25 -7.75 -31.91
C ARG A 464 0.08 -8.41 -30.57
N ARG A 465 0.83 -9.52 -30.55
CA ARG A 465 1.25 -10.19 -29.32
C ARG A 465 2.18 -9.29 -28.51
N GLU A 466 3.14 -8.66 -29.16
CA GLU A 466 4.03 -7.70 -28.53
C GLU A 466 3.25 -6.50 -27.95
N GLU A 467 2.27 -5.96 -28.70
CA GLU A 467 1.41 -4.87 -28.24
C GLU A 467 0.62 -5.26 -26.97
N VAL A 468 0.03 -6.45 -26.94
CA VAL A 468 -0.68 -6.97 -25.76
C VAL A 468 0.27 -7.10 -24.57
N LEU A 469 1.43 -7.75 -24.75
CA LEU A 469 2.38 -7.96 -23.65
C LEU A 469 2.95 -6.66 -23.11
N LYS A 470 3.20 -5.64 -23.97
CA LYS A 470 3.65 -4.31 -23.55
C LYS A 470 2.61 -3.55 -22.72
N SER A 471 1.33 -3.89 -22.81
CA SER A 471 0.26 -3.25 -22.05
C SER A 471 0.05 -3.87 -20.65
N LEU A 472 0.83 -4.89 -20.30
CA LEU A 472 0.77 -5.62 -19.04
C LEU A 472 1.91 -5.21 -18.11
N SER A 473 1.61 -5.01 -16.83
CA SER A 473 2.64 -4.87 -15.79
C SER A 473 3.30 -6.22 -15.47
N THR A 474 4.37 -6.20 -14.70
CA THR A 474 4.98 -7.44 -14.20
C THR A 474 4.01 -8.28 -13.40
N LYS A 475 3.19 -7.66 -12.55
CA LYS A 475 2.17 -8.37 -11.75
C LYS A 475 1.04 -8.93 -12.63
N ASP A 476 0.63 -8.21 -13.69
CA ASP A 476 -0.34 -8.76 -14.65
C ASP A 476 0.18 -10.03 -15.32
N LEU A 477 1.46 -10.09 -15.64
CA LEU A 477 2.08 -11.31 -16.20
C LEU A 477 2.03 -12.49 -15.22
N HIS A 478 2.04 -12.25 -13.91
CA HIS A 478 1.98 -13.28 -12.88
C HIS A 478 0.64 -14.01 -12.81
N ASP A 479 -0.46 -13.37 -13.22
CA ASP A 479 -1.82 -13.92 -13.02
C ASP A 479 -2.77 -13.79 -14.21
N ILE A 480 -2.35 -13.17 -15.32
CA ILE A 480 -3.19 -13.09 -16.51
C ILE A 480 -3.57 -14.48 -17.02
N THR A 481 -4.85 -14.64 -17.33
CA THR A 481 -5.38 -15.91 -17.83
C THR A 481 -5.22 -16.06 -19.34
N PRO A 482 -5.17 -17.31 -19.88
CA PRO A 482 -5.20 -17.54 -21.32
C PRO A 482 -6.41 -16.91 -22.01
N ALA A 483 -7.56 -16.87 -21.34
CA ALA A 483 -8.78 -16.25 -21.86
C ALA A 483 -8.64 -14.75 -22.08
N LEU A 484 -8.09 -14.01 -21.07
CA LEU A 484 -7.83 -12.57 -21.21
C LEU A 484 -6.79 -12.26 -22.28
N LEU A 485 -5.71 -13.02 -22.35
CA LEU A 485 -4.70 -12.85 -23.42
C LEU A 485 -5.33 -13.04 -24.81
N GLN A 486 -6.19 -14.04 -24.97
CA GLN A 486 -6.88 -14.27 -26.25
C GLN A 486 -7.89 -13.17 -26.57
N GLU A 487 -8.60 -12.64 -25.57
CA GLU A 487 -9.52 -11.52 -25.74
C GLU A 487 -8.78 -10.27 -26.22
N TYR A 488 -7.69 -9.89 -25.54
CA TYR A 488 -6.90 -8.72 -25.91
C TYR A 488 -6.24 -8.88 -27.28
N TYR A 489 -5.78 -10.09 -27.62
CA TYR A 489 -5.24 -10.39 -28.94
C TYR A 489 -6.27 -10.19 -30.06
N THR A 490 -7.53 -10.54 -29.81
CA THR A 490 -8.61 -10.46 -30.82
C THR A 490 -9.37 -9.12 -30.79
N ALA A 491 -9.11 -8.26 -29.84
CA ALA A 491 -9.78 -6.97 -29.73
C ALA A 491 -9.43 -6.04 -30.92
N GLU A 492 -10.45 -5.52 -31.57
CA GLU A 492 -10.31 -4.58 -32.71
C GLU A 492 -11.28 -3.39 -32.54
N PRO A 493 -10.78 -2.18 -32.34
CA PRO A 493 -9.40 -1.82 -32.05
C PRO A 493 -8.98 -2.21 -30.62
N PHE A 494 -7.68 -2.37 -30.38
CA PHE A 494 -7.13 -2.61 -29.06
C PHE A 494 -6.57 -1.29 -28.48
N PHE A 495 -7.03 -0.91 -27.28
CA PHE A 495 -6.65 0.31 -26.59
C PHE A 495 -5.82 0.06 -25.31
N GLY A 496 -5.26 -1.15 -25.17
CA GLY A 496 -4.53 -1.62 -24.01
C GLY A 496 -5.35 -2.60 -23.15
N ALA A 497 -4.66 -3.45 -22.40
CA ALA A 497 -5.27 -4.44 -21.52
C ALA A 497 -5.86 -3.82 -20.25
N ARG A 498 -5.21 -2.77 -19.74
CA ARG A 498 -5.58 -2.13 -18.49
C ARG A 498 -6.55 -0.98 -18.73
N VAL A 499 -7.62 -0.96 -17.97
CA VAL A 499 -8.61 0.13 -17.97
C VAL A 499 -8.25 1.15 -16.89
N GLU A 500 -7.77 0.66 -15.77
CA GLU A 500 -7.20 1.37 -14.65
C GLU A 500 -5.96 0.61 -14.20
N ASP A 501 -4.98 1.26 -13.59
CA ASP A 501 -3.65 0.69 -13.30
C ASP A 501 -3.69 -0.60 -12.46
N GLU A 502 -4.78 -0.86 -11.76
CA GLU A 502 -4.92 -1.98 -10.83
C GLU A 502 -5.97 -3.02 -11.27
N PHE A 503 -6.51 -2.95 -12.47
CA PHE A 503 -7.65 -3.83 -12.83
C PHE A 503 -7.56 -4.37 -14.24
N LEU A 504 -7.49 -5.72 -14.34
CA LEU A 504 -7.64 -6.46 -15.58
C LEU A 504 -9.00 -7.15 -15.61
N THR A 505 -9.78 -6.99 -16.67
CA THR A 505 -11.09 -7.61 -16.80
C THR A 505 -11.41 -8.03 -18.24
N ASP A 506 -12.23 -9.05 -18.34
CA ASP A 506 -12.92 -9.45 -19.59
C ASP A 506 -14.04 -8.44 -19.87
N PHE A 507 -13.84 -7.57 -20.85
CA PHE A 507 -14.84 -6.59 -21.24
C PHE A 507 -15.09 -6.50 -22.76
N TYR A 508 -14.11 -6.80 -23.59
CA TYR A 508 -14.28 -6.74 -25.04
C TYR A 508 -15.27 -7.79 -25.52
N ASN A 509 -15.13 -9.03 -25.03
CA ASN A 509 -16.03 -10.13 -25.39
C ASN A 509 -17.39 -9.91 -24.75
N TYR A 510 -17.46 -9.49 -23.49
CA TYR A 510 -18.73 -9.23 -22.81
C TYR A 510 -19.57 -8.18 -23.54
N PHE A 511 -19.04 -7.00 -23.82
CA PHE A 511 -19.81 -5.93 -24.51
C PHE A 511 -20.11 -6.23 -25.97
N ARG A 512 -19.45 -7.21 -26.58
CA ARG A 512 -19.76 -7.71 -27.94
C ARG A 512 -20.70 -8.92 -27.94
N SER A 513 -20.97 -9.53 -26.78
CA SER A 513 -21.96 -10.59 -26.63
C SER A 513 -23.37 -10.08 -26.84
N GLU A 514 -24.34 -11.01 -27.04
CA GLU A 514 -25.76 -10.68 -27.20
C GLU A 514 -26.26 -9.91 -25.95
N GLU A 515 -25.93 -10.37 -24.76
CA GLU A 515 -26.31 -9.74 -23.48
C GLU A 515 -25.65 -8.36 -23.31
N GLY A 516 -24.31 -8.26 -23.43
CA GLY A 516 -23.55 -7.03 -23.22
C GLY A 516 -23.76 -5.99 -24.32
N SER A 517 -24.24 -6.37 -25.51
CA SER A 517 -24.54 -5.41 -26.59
C SER A 517 -25.62 -4.39 -26.20
N ALA A 518 -26.55 -4.78 -25.34
CA ALA A 518 -27.58 -3.90 -24.78
C ALA A 518 -27.08 -2.97 -23.67
N ALA A 519 -25.87 -3.17 -23.18
CA ALA A 519 -25.28 -2.37 -22.10
C ALA A 519 -25.14 -0.89 -22.53
N GLY A 520 -25.37 0.02 -21.60
CA GLY A 520 -25.31 1.46 -21.83
C GLY A 520 -24.90 2.22 -20.56
N GLN A 521 -24.62 3.51 -20.69
CA GLN A 521 -24.28 4.37 -19.57
C GLN A 521 -25.50 4.74 -18.70
N HIS A 522 -26.73 4.57 -19.24
CA HIS A 522 -27.95 4.92 -18.53
C HIS A 522 -28.50 3.74 -17.74
N GLY A 523 -29.12 4.04 -16.59
CA GLY A 523 -29.79 3.05 -15.75
C GLY A 523 -28.88 2.38 -14.72
N ILE A 524 -27.64 2.85 -14.55
CA ILE A 524 -26.74 2.43 -13.46
C ILE A 524 -26.83 3.48 -12.35
N SER A 525 -27.16 3.05 -11.14
CA SER A 525 -27.20 3.89 -9.94
C SER A 525 -25.82 3.99 -9.33
N GLN A 526 -25.31 5.20 -9.15
CA GLN A 526 -24.06 5.40 -8.43
C GLN A 526 -24.30 5.36 -6.91
N ILE A 527 -23.51 4.55 -6.21
CA ILE A 527 -23.48 4.54 -4.74
C ILE A 527 -22.91 5.89 -4.27
N LYS A 528 -23.66 6.58 -3.43
CA LYS A 528 -23.28 7.91 -2.93
C LYS A 528 -22.49 7.87 -1.63
N ASP A 529 -22.58 6.77 -0.89
CA ASP A 529 -21.83 6.59 0.34
C ASP A 529 -20.34 6.42 0.03
N PRO A 530 -19.48 7.38 0.39
CA PRO A 530 -18.06 7.32 0.09
C PRO A 530 -17.31 6.32 0.96
N THR A 531 -17.97 5.71 1.95
CA THR A 531 -17.36 4.78 2.91
C THR A 531 -17.47 3.33 2.46
N VAL A 532 -18.22 3.02 1.41
CA VAL A 532 -18.32 1.65 0.87
C VAL A 532 -16.93 1.09 0.53
N TRP A 533 -16.77 -0.21 0.74
CA TRP A 533 -15.54 -0.88 0.34
C TRP A 533 -15.46 -0.95 -1.19
N SER A 534 -14.70 -0.02 -1.76
CA SER A 534 -14.58 0.15 -3.21
C SER A 534 -13.58 -0.87 -3.80
N ILE A 535 -14.07 -2.10 -3.95
CA ILE A 535 -13.38 -3.16 -4.69
C ILE A 535 -13.86 -3.07 -6.15
N PRO A 536 -12.95 -3.05 -7.16
CA PRO A 536 -13.34 -2.95 -8.55
C PRO A 536 -14.27 -4.10 -8.98
N MET A 537 -15.44 -3.73 -9.54
CA MET A 537 -16.38 -4.67 -10.12
C MET A 537 -16.06 -4.92 -11.59
N SER A 538 -16.30 -6.14 -12.05
CA SER A 538 -16.33 -6.41 -13.50
C SER A 538 -17.39 -5.57 -14.20
N PRO A 539 -17.19 -5.17 -15.48
CA PRO A 539 -18.21 -4.48 -16.25
C PRO A 539 -19.54 -5.28 -16.37
N GLU A 540 -19.47 -6.59 -16.42
CA GLU A 540 -20.63 -7.49 -16.38
C GLU A 540 -21.39 -7.35 -15.05
N GLY A 541 -20.66 -7.38 -13.93
CA GLY A 541 -21.22 -7.22 -12.59
C GLY A 541 -21.94 -5.88 -12.43
N VAL A 542 -21.32 -4.79 -12.86
CA VAL A 542 -21.93 -3.44 -12.84
C VAL A 542 -23.23 -3.41 -13.64
N TRP A 543 -23.22 -3.95 -14.87
CA TRP A 543 -24.40 -3.95 -15.71
C TRP A 543 -25.54 -4.78 -15.13
N LYS A 544 -25.26 -5.97 -14.61
CA LYS A 544 -26.27 -6.87 -14.01
C LYS A 544 -26.82 -6.33 -12.69
N ALA A 545 -25.97 -5.76 -11.83
CA ALA A 545 -26.38 -5.17 -10.55
C ALA A 545 -27.15 -3.85 -10.75
N LYS A 546 -26.96 -3.15 -11.87
CA LYS A 546 -27.48 -1.80 -12.12
C LYS A 546 -27.04 -0.77 -11.06
N MET A 547 -25.93 -1.02 -10.39
CA MET A 547 -25.34 -0.11 -9.42
C MET A 547 -23.83 -0.31 -9.34
N ALA A 548 -23.11 0.74 -9.01
CA ALA A 548 -21.65 0.72 -8.84
C ALA A 548 -21.19 1.83 -7.91
N ASP A 549 -20.06 1.60 -7.22
CA ASP A 549 -19.28 2.67 -6.62
C ASP A 549 -18.61 3.55 -7.72
N PRO A 550 -18.10 4.76 -7.38
CA PRO A 550 -17.52 5.66 -8.39
C PRO A 550 -16.38 5.03 -9.20
N ARG A 551 -15.49 4.27 -8.55
CA ARG A 551 -14.35 3.62 -9.21
C ARG A 551 -14.80 2.55 -10.20
N SER A 552 -15.72 1.68 -9.80
CA SER A 552 -16.29 0.64 -10.66
C SER A 552 -17.08 1.24 -11.84
N LEU A 553 -17.72 2.39 -11.63
CA LEU A 553 -18.41 3.13 -12.69
C LEU A 553 -17.44 3.72 -13.72
N ASP A 554 -16.29 4.24 -13.27
CA ASP A 554 -15.21 4.71 -14.15
C ASP A 554 -14.68 3.56 -15.02
N ILE A 555 -14.36 2.41 -14.42
CA ILE A 555 -13.91 1.20 -15.12
C ILE A 555 -14.96 0.76 -16.16
N TYR A 556 -16.21 0.67 -15.76
CA TYR A 556 -17.32 0.32 -16.65
C TYR A 556 -17.43 1.26 -17.85
N THR A 557 -17.33 2.57 -17.59
CA THR A 557 -17.48 3.61 -18.62
C THR A 557 -16.35 3.53 -19.65
N VAL A 558 -15.09 3.43 -19.20
CA VAL A 558 -13.94 3.29 -20.10
C VAL A 558 -14.04 1.99 -20.91
N SER A 559 -14.36 0.87 -20.24
CA SER A 559 -14.49 -0.44 -20.88
C SER A 559 -15.57 -0.43 -21.97
N LEU A 560 -16.74 0.14 -21.68
CA LEU A 560 -17.84 0.27 -22.64
C LEU A 560 -17.45 1.11 -23.86
N LEU A 561 -16.75 2.23 -23.65
CA LEU A 561 -16.30 3.10 -24.74
C LEU A 561 -15.27 2.39 -25.63
N ARG A 562 -14.28 1.69 -25.04
CA ARG A 562 -13.28 0.92 -25.78
C ARG A 562 -13.90 -0.22 -26.58
N ALA A 563 -14.83 -0.98 -25.97
CA ALA A 563 -15.56 -2.03 -26.69
C ALA A 563 -16.36 -1.51 -27.87
N ARG A 564 -16.74 -0.23 -27.89
CA ARG A 564 -17.43 0.46 -28.98
C ARG A 564 -16.48 1.19 -29.95
N GLY A 565 -15.18 0.93 -29.88
CA GLY A 565 -14.19 1.48 -30.80
C GLY A 565 -13.80 2.93 -30.49
N LYS A 566 -14.05 3.45 -29.28
CA LYS A 566 -13.60 4.77 -28.84
C LYS A 566 -12.36 4.64 -27.95
N ASP A 567 -11.31 5.37 -28.29
CA ASP A 567 -10.13 5.43 -27.43
C ASP A 567 -10.45 6.22 -26.16
N ALA A 568 -10.48 5.52 -25.03
CA ALA A 568 -10.86 6.07 -23.73
C ALA A 568 -9.88 5.61 -22.64
N ARG A 569 -9.65 6.47 -21.65
CA ARG A 569 -8.75 6.20 -20.53
C ARG A 569 -9.13 6.99 -19.28
N LYS A 570 -8.56 6.62 -18.16
CA LYS A 570 -8.39 7.48 -16.99
C LYS A 570 -7.07 8.22 -17.15
N ASN A 571 -7.06 9.55 -17.05
CA ASN A 571 -5.82 10.33 -17.17
C ASN A 571 -4.86 9.92 -16.05
N PRO A 572 -3.61 9.51 -16.33
CA PRO A 572 -2.71 9.00 -15.31
C PRO A 572 -2.29 10.06 -14.28
N VAL A 573 -2.29 11.35 -14.65
CA VAL A 573 -1.90 12.45 -13.74
C VAL A 573 -3.09 12.95 -12.92
N THR A 574 -4.23 13.19 -13.56
CA THR A 574 -5.38 13.87 -12.91
C THR A 574 -6.47 12.91 -12.45
N GLY A 575 -6.47 11.64 -12.90
CA GLY A 575 -7.53 10.68 -12.64
C GLY A 575 -8.86 10.96 -13.34
N VAL A 576 -8.95 11.95 -14.22
CA VAL A 576 -10.15 12.30 -14.96
C VAL A 576 -10.35 11.35 -16.13
N LEU A 577 -11.61 10.96 -16.41
CA LEU A 577 -11.92 10.15 -17.59
C LEU A 577 -11.79 10.99 -18.87
N GLU A 578 -11.07 10.46 -19.85
CA GLU A 578 -10.79 11.10 -21.11
C GLU A 578 -11.17 10.20 -22.29
N VAL A 579 -11.55 10.83 -23.39
CA VAL A 579 -11.79 10.19 -24.69
C VAL A 579 -11.07 10.97 -25.78
N ARG A 580 -10.60 10.25 -26.80
CA ARG A 580 -10.11 10.88 -28.05
C ARG A 580 -10.72 10.18 -29.26
N GLU A 581 -10.81 10.90 -30.34
CA GLU A 581 -11.33 10.42 -31.62
C GLU A 581 -10.25 10.55 -32.71
N ASN A 582 -10.07 9.50 -33.49
CA ASN A 582 -9.16 9.47 -34.65
C ASN A 582 -7.71 9.93 -34.36
N GLY A 583 -7.17 9.61 -33.16
CA GLY A 583 -5.83 10.00 -32.78
C GLY A 583 -5.62 11.48 -32.48
N GLY A 584 -6.72 12.25 -32.30
CA GLY A 584 -6.67 13.66 -31.91
C GLY A 584 -6.31 13.87 -30.44
N ASP A 585 -6.59 15.06 -29.92
CA ASP A 585 -6.34 15.41 -28.52
C ASP A 585 -7.28 14.72 -27.56
N TRP A 586 -6.79 14.37 -26.36
CA TRP A 586 -7.60 13.87 -25.26
C TRP A 586 -8.54 14.95 -24.72
N ARG A 587 -9.78 14.60 -24.46
CA ARG A 587 -10.81 15.48 -23.91
C ARG A 587 -11.49 14.83 -22.74
N SER A 588 -11.74 15.57 -21.67
CA SER A 588 -12.52 15.08 -20.52
C SER A 588 -13.93 14.70 -20.93
N LEU A 589 -14.44 13.58 -20.40
CA LEU A 589 -15.84 13.17 -20.55
C LEU A 589 -16.83 14.10 -19.84
N SER A 590 -16.38 14.90 -18.87
CA SER A 590 -17.21 15.84 -18.12
C SER A 590 -17.51 17.14 -18.88
N THR A 591 -16.75 17.44 -19.92
CA THR A 591 -16.93 18.66 -20.73
C THR A 591 -18.03 18.49 -21.76
N THR A 592 -19.22 19.01 -21.45
CA THR A 592 -20.33 19.08 -22.40
C THR A 592 -20.01 20.09 -23.52
N GLY A 593 -19.91 19.59 -24.76
CA GLY A 593 -19.78 20.46 -25.94
C GLY A 593 -18.45 20.37 -26.71
N GLY A 594 -17.56 19.44 -26.39
CA GLY A 594 -16.38 19.12 -27.20
C GLY A 594 -15.26 20.16 -27.16
N LYS A 595 -15.25 21.11 -26.22
CA LYS A 595 -14.10 21.98 -25.96
C LYS A 595 -13.06 21.23 -25.14
N ALA A 596 -11.77 21.48 -25.43
CA ALA A 596 -10.69 21.05 -24.56
C ALA A 596 -10.81 21.75 -23.19
N ASP A 597 -10.42 21.06 -22.13
CA ASP A 597 -10.36 21.69 -20.80
C ASP A 597 -9.39 22.86 -20.80
N PRO A 598 -9.77 24.03 -20.21
CA PRO A 598 -8.89 25.18 -20.15
C PRO A 598 -7.63 24.87 -19.35
N LYS A 599 -6.47 25.20 -19.90
CA LYS A 599 -5.16 24.91 -19.29
C LYS A 599 -4.31 26.17 -19.20
N GLY A 600 -3.55 26.28 -18.11
CA GLY A 600 -2.44 27.20 -17.92
C GLY A 600 -1.12 26.44 -17.77
N THR A 601 -0.05 27.15 -17.56
CA THR A 601 1.30 26.57 -17.37
C THR A 601 1.80 26.87 -15.96
N LEU A 602 2.21 25.84 -15.22
CA LEU A 602 2.93 25.97 -13.95
C LEU A 602 4.42 25.85 -14.20
N ARG A 603 5.21 26.81 -13.72
CA ARG A 603 6.65 26.73 -13.62
C ARG A 603 7.07 26.84 -12.16
N LEU A 604 7.89 25.90 -11.69
CA LEU A 604 8.46 25.93 -10.35
C LEU A 604 9.91 26.44 -10.41
N ASN A 605 10.19 27.52 -9.67
CA ASN A 605 11.55 27.98 -9.47
C ASN A 605 12.17 27.24 -8.29
N TYR A 606 13.40 26.75 -8.47
CA TYR A 606 14.20 26.17 -7.41
C TYR A 606 15.64 26.63 -7.53
N THR A 607 16.25 26.95 -6.42
CA THR A 607 17.68 27.24 -6.37
C THR A 607 18.40 26.04 -5.77
N PRO A 608 19.20 25.31 -6.57
CA PRO A 608 19.96 24.15 -6.09
C PRO A 608 20.81 24.48 -4.86
N SER A 609 20.83 23.58 -3.88
CA SER A 609 21.69 23.66 -2.70
C SER A 609 22.75 22.57 -2.73
N ALA A 610 23.74 22.65 -1.84
CA ALA A 610 24.78 21.63 -1.74
C ALA A 610 24.24 20.26 -1.28
N SER A 611 23.12 20.26 -0.54
CA SER A 611 22.45 19.05 -0.02
C SER A 611 21.42 18.50 -1.00
N LEU A 612 20.86 19.33 -1.90
CA LEU A 612 19.82 18.94 -2.85
C LEU A 612 19.96 19.74 -4.14
N ASP A 613 20.41 19.08 -5.21
CA ASP A 613 20.58 19.69 -6.53
C ASP A 613 19.27 19.69 -7.34
N ASN A 614 18.56 18.58 -7.34
CA ASN A 614 17.34 18.37 -8.12
C ASN A 614 16.25 17.69 -7.30
N PRO A 615 15.24 18.43 -6.80
CA PRO A 615 14.12 17.85 -6.05
C PRO A 615 13.30 16.86 -6.86
N HIS A 616 12.88 15.77 -6.21
CA HIS A 616 11.99 14.76 -6.79
C HIS A 616 10.58 14.86 -6.24
N TYR A 617 9.62 14.61 -7.10
CA TYR A 617 8.22 14.47 -6.73
C TYR A 617 8.08 13.32 -5.71
N TYR A 618 7.13 13.37 -4.83
CA TYR A 618 6.95 12.52 -3.65
C TYR A 618 8.06 12.62 -2.59
N SER A 619 9.32 12.71 -2.96
CA SER A 619 10.39 12.82 -1.96
C SER A 619 10.47 14.22 -1.33
N HIS A 620 10.28 15.27 -2.14
CA HIS A 620 10.55 16.64 -1.72
C HIS A 620 9.38 17.58 -1.95
N PHE A 621 8.49 17.27 -2.88
CA PHE A 621 7.30 18.07 -3.15
C PHE A 621 6.19 17.28 -3.83
N THR A 622 4.97 17.77 -3.67
CA THR A 622 3.78 17.27 -4.39
C THR A 622 2.85 18.41 -4.75
N LEU A 623 2.00 18.15 -5.73
CA LEU A 623 0.95 19.05 -6.20
C LEU A 623 -0.41 18.39 -6.05
N SER A 624 -1.37 19.13 -5.46
CA SER A 624 -2.76 18.70 -5.38
C SER A 624 -3.67 19.76 -5.97
N LYS A 625 -4.68 19.37 -6.75
CA LYS A 625 -5.77 20.23 -7.16
C LYS A 625 -6.82 20.26 -6.05
N ILE A 626 -7.33 21.44 -5.69
CA ILE A 626 -8.44 21.54 -4.72
C ILE A 626 -9.75 21.28 -5.45
N VAL A 627 -10.41 20.18 -5.08
CA VAL A 627 -11.71 19.76 -5.63
C VAL A 627 -12.68 19.53 -4.48
N ASP A 628 -13.83 20.19 -4.51
CA ASP A 628 -14.83 20.14 -3.43
C ASP A 628 -14.21 20.35 -2.04
N GLY A 629 -13.38 21.39 -1.93
CA GLY A 629 -12.72 21.78 -0.68
C GLY A 629 -11.64 20.80 -0.18
N ARG A 630 -11.19 19.85 -1.00
CA ARG A 630 -10.19 18.84 -0.63
C ARG A 630 -9.04 18.79 -1.62
N PRO A 631 -7.80 18.56 -1.13
CA PRO A 631 -6.66 18.25 -2.00
C PRO A 631 -6.90 16.94 -2.76
N ARG A 632 -6.64 16.95 -4.05
CA ARG A 632 -6.56 15.76 -4.91
C ARG A 632 -5.16 15.73 -5.48
N LEU A 633 -4.37 14.79 -4.99
CA LEU A 633 -2.99 14.60 -5.42
C LEU A 633 -2.93 14.35 -6.92
N LEU A 634 -1.99 14.99 -7.60
CA LEU A 634 -1.63 14.67 -8.97
C LEU A 634 -0.56 13.58 -8.96
N SER A 635 -0.70 12.56 -9.80
CA SER A 635 0.28 11.49 -9.93
C SER A 635 1.33 11.83 -10.97
N PHE A 636 2.60 11.79 -10.54
CA PHE A 636 3.76 11.93 -11.41
C PHE A 636 4.73 10.78 -11.17
N ASP A 637 4.21 9.55 -11.28
CA ASP A 637 4.95 8.33 -11.02
C ASP A 637 5.97 8.04 -12.14
N GLU A 638 7.11 7.47 -11.76
CA GLU A 638 8.07 6.86 -12.67
C GLU A 638 8.28 5.39 -12.30
N GLY A 639 8.01 4.48 -13.23
CA GLY A 639 8.17 3.03 -13.03
C GLY A 639 6.88 2.29 -12.66
N GLU A 640 7.03 1.00 -12.33
CA GLU A 640 5.91 0.09 -12.04
C GLU A 640 5.67 -0.10 -10.53
N VAL A 641 6.54 0.41 -9.66
CA VAL A 641 6.44 0.21 -8.21
C VAL A 641 5.59 1.30 -7.58
N ASP A 642 4.60 0.92 -6.81
CA ASP A 642 3.75 1.83 -6.05
C ASP A 642 4.60 2.71 -5.11
N MET A 643 4.45 4.03 -5.22
CA MET A 643 5.21 5.04 -4.48
C MET A 643 6.76 4.93 -4.61
N GLY A 644 7.25 4.21 -5.61
CA GLY A 644 8.69 3.93 -5.77
C GLY A 644 9.53 5.07 -6.32
N GLY A 645 8.93 6.04 -7.00
CA GLY A 645 9.66 7.17 -7.59
C GLY A 645 8.72 8.15 -8.25
N GLY A 646 9.14 9.41 -8.25
CA GLY A 646 8.46 10.49 -8.95
C GLY A 646 9.41 11.27 -9.84
N VAL A 647 8.86 11.97 -10.81
CA VAL A 647 9.59 12.80 -11.76
C VAL A 647 10.48 13.81 -11.04
N ASP A 648 11.61 14.14 -11.62
CA ASP A 648 12.45 15.20 -11.11
C ASP A 648 11.96 16.59 -11.52
N TRP A 649 12.25 17.60 -10.66
CA TRP A 649 11.87 18.99 -10.90
C TRP A 649 12.44 19.55 -12.21
N ALA A 650 13.73 19.29 -12.49
CA ALA A 650 14.42 19.88 -13.62
C ALA A 650 13.85 19.40 -14.97
N HIS A 651 13.38 18.17 -15.04
CA HIS A 651 12.80 17.58 -16.24
C HIS A 651 11.37 18.06 -16.51
N VAL A 652 10.53 18.18 -15.48
CA VAL A 652 9.09 18.40 -15.68
C VAL A 652 8.67 19.85 -15.39
N PHE A 653 9.12 20.45 -14.29
CA PHE A 653 8.56 21.71 -13.79
C PHE A 653 9.41 22.95 -14.01
N LYS A 654 10.68 22.77 -14.33
CA LYS A 654 11.61 23.89 -14.55
C LYS A 654 11.25 24.75 -15.76
N GLU A 655 10.89 24.11 -16.88
CA GLU A 655 10.52 24.80 -18.14
C GLU A 655 8.99 25.03 -18.24
N GLY A 656 8.22 24.46 -17.32
CA GLY A 656 6.76 24.61 -17.22
C GLY A 656 5.96 23.39 -17.69
N TYR A 657 4.95 23.04 -16.93
CA TYR A 657 4.02 21.94 -17.16
C TYR A 657 2.59 22.44 -17.28
N LYS A 658 1.82 21.90 -18.25
CA LYS A 658 0.43 22.30 -18.48
C LYS A 658 -0.49 21.59 -17.52
N LEU A 659 -1.24 22.37 -16.72
CA LEU A 659 -2.26 21.92 -15.78
C LEU A 659 -3.63 22.49 -16.14
N ASP A 660 -4.69 21.79 -15.73
CA ASP A 660 -6.05 22.29 -15.88
C ASP A 660 -6.26 23.52 -14.99
N GLU A 661 -7.12 24.43 -15.42
CA GLU A 661 -7.52 25.61 -14.64
C GLU A 661 -8.05 25.20 -13.26
N GLY A 662 -7.71 25.94 -12.21
CA GLY A 662 -8.19 25.71 -10.85
C GLY A 662 -7.25 26.20 -9.76
N THR A 663 -7.64 25.92 -8.51
CA THR A 663 -6.83 26.18 -7.31
C THR A 663 -6.01 24.94 -6.97
N TYR A 664 -4.73 25.17 -6.64
CA TYR A 664 -3.77 24.13 -6.35
C TYR A 664 -3.09 24.37 -5.00
N LEU A 665 -2.61 23.27 -4.43
CA LEU A 665 -1.75 23.23 -3.25
C LEU A 665 -0.41 22.57 -3.62
N LEU A 666 0.67 23.32 -3.44
CA LEU A 666 2.05 22.79 -3.44
C LEU A 666 2.43 22.51 -1.99
N VAL A 667 2.81 21.29 -1.70
CA VAL A 667 3.43 20.89 -0.45
C VAL A 667 4.89 20.55 -0.74
N SER A 668 5.80 21.08 0.06
CA SER A 668 7.23 20.79 -0.06
C SER A 668 7.89 20.64 1.30
N GLY A 669 8.91 19.80 1.37
CA GLY A 669 9.66 19.53 2.58
C GLY A 669 10.79 18.54 2.33
N ASN A 670 11.68 18.39 3.30
CA ASN A 670 12.71 17.36 3.29
C ASN A 670 12.75 16.70 4.67
N ARG A 671 12.58 15.38 4.70
CA ARG A 671 12.61 14.63 5.94
C ARG A 671 14.02 14.60 6.53
N LEU A 672 14.11 14.84 7.82
CA LEU A 672 15.36 14.82 8.56
C LEU A 672 15.60 13.44 9.19
N SER A 673 16.81 13.20 9.66
CA SER A 673 17.24 11.93 10.26
C SER A 673 16.42 11.52 11.50
N ASP A 674 15.93 12.48 12.28
CA ASP A 674 15.04 12.24 13.43
C ASP A 674 13.58 11.95 13.03
N GLY A 675 13.28 12.02 11.74
CA GLY A 675 11.96 11.83 11.16
C GLY A 675 11.11 13.10 11.09
N SER A 676 11.56 14.23 11.64
CA SER A 676 10.86 15.51 11.51
C SER A 676 10.97 16.08 10.09
N VAL A 677 10.05 16.98 9.74
CA VAL A 677 10.02 17.59 8.41
C VAL A 677 9.68 19.08 8.51
N PRO A 678 10.59 19.97 8.11
CA PRO A 678 10.22 21.36 7.82
C PRO A 678 9.40 21.40 6.53
N VAL A 679 8.12 21.78 6.65
CA VAL A 679 7.15 21.75 5.55
C VAL A 679 6.78 23.16 5.14
N THR A 680 6.62 23.38 3.85
CA THR A 680 6.00 24.59 3.28
C THR A 680 4.78 24.21 2.45
N MET A 681 3.66 24.89 2.67
CA MET A 681 2.42 24.79 1.91
C MET A 681 2.17 26.11 1.19
N VAL A 682 1.87 26.05 -0.11
CA VAL A 682 1.58 27.21 -0.94
C VAL A 682 0.31 26.96 -1.74
N PHE A 683 -0.68 27.85 -1.63
CA PHE A 683 -1.88 27.83 -2.47
C PHE A 683 -1.73 28.81 -3.63
N PHE A 684 -1.98 28.35 -4.84
CA PHE A 684 -1.89 29.16 -6.07
C PHE A 684 -3.00 28.80 -7.04
N ALA A 685 -3.19 29.62 -8.07
CA ALA A 685 -4.17 29.38 -9.13
C ALA A 685 -3.46 29.12 -10.47
N ILE A 686 -4.02 28.21 -11.24
CA ILE A 686 -3.76 28.04 -12.66
C ILE A 686 -4.93 28.66 -13.42
N GLU A 687 -4.64 29.60 -14.32
CA GLU A 687 -5.61 30.29 -15.17
C GLU A 687 -5.35 29.95 -16.64
N GLU A 688 -6.44 29.85 -17.42
CA GLU A 688 -6.38 29.54 -18.85
C GLU A 688 -5.41 30.48 -19.62
N GLY A 689 -4.47 29.84 -20.34
CA GLY A 689 -3.53 30.55 -21.21
C GLY A 689 -2.46 31.38 -20.50
N LYS A 690 -2.42 31.38 -19.15
CA LYS A 690 -1.41 32.10 -18.38
C LYS A 690 -0.31 31.18 -17.86
N GLU A 691 0.85 31.76 -17.59
CA GLU A 691 1.92 31.16 -16.82
C GLU A 691 1.79 31.56 -15.34
N THR A 692 1.78 30.57 -14.44
CA THR A 692 1.94 30.75 -13.01
C THR A 692 3.34 30.30 -12.61
N VAL A 693 4.03 31.12 -11.83
CA VAL A 693 5.39 30.81 -11.36
C VAL A 693 5.36 30.78 -9.85
N GLU A 694 5.75 29.64 -9.25
CA GLU A 694 5.85 29.48 -7.82
C GLU A 694 7.27 29.06 -7.40
N ASP A 695 7.69 29.48 -6.21
CA ASP A 695 8.96 29.10 -5.65
C ASP A 695 8.84 27.77 -4.90
N LEU A 696 9.60 26.77 -5.32
CA LEU A 696 9.75 25.51 -4.61
C LEU A 696 10.72 25.71 -3.45
N VAL A 697 10.19 25.87 -2.25
CA VAL A 697 10.96 26.12 -1.03
C VAL A 697 11.07 24.83 -0.24
N ILE A 698 12.29 24.31 -0.12
CA ILE A 698 12.59 23.12 0.67
C ILE A 698 13.38 23.57 1.89
N GLY A 699 12.85 23.29 3.10
CA GLY A 699 13.47 23.77 4.34
C GLY A 699 14.83 23.14 4.59
N GLU A 700 15.77 23.96 5.04
CA GLU A 700 17.09 23.50 5.47
C GLU A 700 17.02 22.91 6.90
N PRO A 701 17.89 21.94 7.23
CA PRO A 701 17.92 21.33 8.55
C PRO A 701 18.26 22.36 9.63
N THR A 702 17.55 22.29 10.74
CA THR A 702 17.91 22.99 11.99
C THR A 702 18.40 21.96 13.02
N ASP A 703 19.30 22.39 13.93
CA ASP A 703 19.73 21.60 15.10
C ASP A 703 20.56 20.33 14.85
N GLY A 704 21.33 20.26 13.77
CA GLY A 704 22.31 19.18 13.52
C GLY A 704 21.72 17.86 12.98
N ALA A 705 20.42 17.79 12.76
CA ALA A 705 19.81 16.66 12.07
C ALA A 705 20.22 16.66 10.58
N LEU A 706 20.48 15.49 10.00
CA LEU A 706 20.85 15.37 8.61
C LEU A 706 19.60 15.28 7.70
N PRO A 707 19.60 15.98 6.56
CA PRO A 707 18.55 15.82 5.57
C PRO A 707 18.67 14.46 4.86
N VAL A 708 17.56 13.94 4.36
CA VAL A 708 17.58 12.88 3.37
C VAL A 708 18.03 13.49 2.03
N ILE A 709 19.15 13.02 1.48
CA ILE A 709 19.76 13.55 0.27
C ILE A 709 19.62 12.63 -0.96
N GLY A 710 18.91 11.52 -0.80
CA GLY A 710 18.65 10.55 -1.86
C GLY A 710 18.04 9.27 -1.34
N ASN A 711 17.72 8.38 -2.27
CA ASN A 711 17.19 7.06 -1.96
C ASN A 711 18.09 5.96 -2.51
N PHE A 712 18.10 4.82 -1.84
CA PHE A 712 18.79 3.60 -2.20
C PHE A 712 17.85 2.42 -1.96
N ASP A 713 17.83 1.47 -2.88
CA ASP A 713 17.04 0.24 -2.68
C ASP A 713 17.83 -0.76 -1.83
N PRO A 714 17.47 -0.98 -0.54
CA PRO A 714 18.18 -1.90 0.35
C PRO A 714 18.00 -3.37 -0.02
N GLU A 715 17.02 -3.72 -0.85
CA GLU A 715 16.83 -5.06 -1.40
C GLU A 715 17.73 -5.36 -2.62
N SER A 716 18.51 -4.38 -3.06
CA SER A 716 19.50 -4.55 -4.13
C SER A 716 20.41 -5.75 -3.86
N LYS A 717 20.62 -6.61 -4.87
CA LYS A 717 21.41 -7.82 -4.77
C LYS A 717 22.91 -7.55 -4.86
N ILE A 718 23.65 -8.19 -3.96
CA ILE A 718 25.12 -8.19 -3.90
C ILE A 718 25.60 -9.61 -3.67
N THR A 719 26.89 -9.88 -3.95
CA THR A 719 27.48 -11.18 -3.65
C THR A 719 28.42 -11.06 -2.45
N VAL A 720 28.13 -11.79 -1.37
CA VAL A 720 28.97 -11.87 -0.18
C VAL A 720 29.36 -13.33 0.07
N ASN A 721 30.65 -13.60 0.20
CA ASN A 721 31.18 -14.95 0.38
C ASN A 721 30.75 -15.99 -0.69
N GLY A 722 30.41 -15.51 -1.91
CA GLY A 722 30.00 -16.35 -3.04
C GLY A 722 28.50 -16.62 -3.09
N GLU A 723 27.72 -16.04 -2.20
CA GLU A 723 26.25 -16.14 -2.16
C GLU A 723 25.63 -14.79 -2.57
N GLU A 724 24.57 -14.84 -3.37
CA GLU A 724 23.79 -13.66 -3.73
C GLU A 724 22.78 -13.36 -2.63
N VAL A 725 22.87 -12.16 -2.06
CA VAL A 725 22.09 -11.71 -0.90
C VAL A 725 21.62 -10.27 -1.11
N SER A 726 20.60 -9.81 -0.37
CA SER A 726 20.26 -8.37 -0.38
C SER A 726 21.19 -7.57 0.54
N VAL A 727 21.39 -6.28 0.25
CA VAL A 727 22.11 -5.38 1.15
C VAL A 727 21.48 -5.41 2.53
N LEU A 728 20.15 -5.35 2.62
CA LEU A 728 19.41 -5.38 3.87
C LEU A 728 19.69 -6.64 4.69
N SER A 729 19.78 -7.81 4.05
CA SER A 729 20.11 -9.07 4.76
C SER A 729 21.51 -9.06 5.37
N GLN A 730 22.44 -8.29 4.81
CA GLN A 730 23.81 -8.18 5.32
C GLN A 730 23.98 -7.04 6.34
N THR A 731 23.21 -5.98 6.22
CA THR A 731 23.31 -4.82 7.10
C THR A 731 22.36 -4.90 8.28
N GLY A 732 21.32 -5.71 8.18
CA GLY A 732 20.25 -5.71 9.15
C GLY A 732 19.47 -4.39 9.14
N ARG A 733 18.71 -4.16 10.21
CA ARG A 733 17.86 -2.98 10.38
C ARG A 733 18.63 -1.86 11.08
N GLY A 734 18.46 -0.64 10.61
CA GLY A 734 19.12 0.54 11.11
C GLY A 734 19.95 1.25 10.04
N TYR A 735 20.93 2.03 10.47
CA TYR A 735 21.87 2.70 9.58
C TYR A 735 22.99 1.77 9.14
N PHE A 736 23.52 1.98 7.95
CA PHE A 736 24.70 1.29 7.43
C PHE A 736 25.54 2.18 6.50
N VAL A 737 26.79 1.83 6.33
CA VAL A 737 27.67 2.42 5.31
C VAL A 737 27.77 1.44 4.15
N LEU A 738 27.54 1.94 2.93
CA LEU A 738 27.74 1.17 1.71
C LEU A 738 28.77 1.89 0.82
N GLY A 739 29.82 1.19 0.43
CA GLY A 739 30.88 1.71 -0.46
C GLY A 739 31.05 0.87 -1.72
N LEU A 740 31.00 1.48 -2.91
CA LEU A 740 31.34 0.84 -4.17
C LEU A 740 32.68 1.38 -4.68
N LEU A 741 33.68 0.48 -4.75
CA LEU A 741 35.08 0.81 -4.87
C LEU A 741 35.62 0.58 -6.29
N ASP A 742 36.65 1.33 -6.68
CA ASP A 742 37.52 1.05 -7.83
C ASP A 742 38.93 0.73 -7.30
N VAL A 743 39.16 -0.54 -6.99
CA VAL A 743 40.34 -1.02 -6.27
C VAL A 743 41.63 -0.73 -7.03
N GLY A 744 42.60 -0.14 -6.32
CA GLY A 744 43.90 0.23 -6.85
C GLY A 744 43.96 1.60 -7.48
N LYS A 745 42.86 2.33 -7.51
CA LYS A 745 42.81 3.74 -7.86
C LYS A 745 43.04 4.61 -6.63
N GLU A 746 43.72 5.75 -6.84
CA GLU A 746 44.06 6.65 -5.73
C GLU A 746 42.85 7.17 -4.95
N PRO A 747 41.70 7.53 -5.59
CA PRO A 747 40.51 7.93 -4.84
C PRO A 747 40.01 6.86 -3.86
N THR A 748 40.01 5.59 -4.29
CA THR A 748 39.63 4.46 -3.43
C THR A 748 40.64 4.24 -2.30
N ASN A 749 41.94 4.35 -2.56
CA ASN A 749 42.97 4.24 -1.55
C ASN A 749 42.81 5.31 -0.46
N HIS A 750 42.48 6.53 -0.85
CA HIS A 750 42.18 7.62 0.09
C HIS A 750 40.93 7.31 0.91
N ALA A 751 39.83 6.92 0.29
CA ALA A 751 38.61 6.61 0.99
C ALA A 751 38.79 5.47 2.02
N LEU A 752 39.54 4.43 1.69
CA LEU A 752 39.84 3.34 2.62
C LEU A 752 40.72 3.77 3.79
N ARG A 753 41.71 4.63 3.56
CA ARG A 753 42.55 5.24 4.63
C ARG A 753 41.72 6.15 5.53
N ASP A 754 40.82 6.90 4.95
CA ASP A 754 39.90 7.79 5.69
C ASP A 754 38.91 6.99 6.54
N ILE A 755 38.36 5.87 6.03
CA ILE A 755 37.54 4.93 6.82
C ILE A 755 38.37 4.32 7.96
N ALA A 756 39.63 3.94 7.70
CA ALA A 756 40.52 3.41 8.72
C ALA A 756 40.89 4.46 9.78
N ALA A 757 41.10 5.72 9.39
CA ALA A 757 41.31 6.82 10.33
C ALA A 757 40.11 7.13 11.21
N ALA A 758 38.89 6.97 10.66
CA ALA A 758 37.62 7.13 11.39
C ALA A 758 37.20 5.89 12.20
N ARG A 759 38.04 4.86 12.29
CA ARG A 759 37.71 3.55 12.83
C ARG A 759 37.07 3.59 14.22
N GLU A 760 37.65 4.32 15.17
CA GLU A 760 37.17 4.37 16.55
C GLU A 760 35.73 4.91 16.65
N GLN A 761 35.44 5.95 15.88
CA GLN A 761 34.11 6.56 15.82
C GLN A 761 33.09 5.62 15.16
N LEU A 762 33.47 4.98 14.06
CA LEU A 762 32.62 4.05 13.33
C LEU A 762 32.34 2.77 14.11
N GLU A 763 33.35 2.21 14.82
CA GLU A 763 33.16 1.08 15.74
C GLU A 763 32.29 1.47 16.95
N ALA A 764 32.42 2.67 17.49
CA ALA A 764 31.57 3.20 18.56
C ALA A 764 30.14 3.47 18.11
N TRP A 765 29.94 3.77 16.83
CA TRP A 765 28.60 3.88 16.21
C TRP A 765 27.96 2.51 16.03
N GLY A 766 28.74 1.49 15.66
CA GLY A 766 28.32 0.09 15.61
C GLY A 766 27.56 -0.31 14.34
N ALA A 767 27.32 0.61 13.40
CA ALA A 767 26.63 0.30 12.16
C ALA A 767 27.51 -0.57 11.22
N PRO A 768 26.91 -1.51 10.46
CA PRO A 768 27.61 -2.30 9.46
C PRO A 768 28.20 -1.43 8.34
N ILE A 769 29.36 -1.83 7.84
CA ILE A 769 30.02 -1.18 6.70
C ILE A 769 30.23 -2.25 5.62
N VAL A 770 29.58 -2.07 4.48
CA VAL A 770 29.67 -3.01 3.33
C VAL A 770 30.50 -2.35 2.24
N LEU A 771 31.66 -2.91 1.94
CA LEU A 771 32.58 -2.42 0.90
C LEU A 771 32.56 -3.38 -0.28
N LEU A 772 32.09 -2.90 -1.42
CA LEU A 772 31.80 -3.69 -2.62
C LEU A 772 32.79 -3.39 -3.73
N CYS A 773 33.17 -4.45 -4.44
CA CYS A 773 34.03 -4.39 -5.64
C CYS A 773 33.22 -4.74 -6.90
N PRO A 774 33.63 -4.32 -8.10
CA PRO A 774 32.91 -4.65 -9.33
C PRO A 774 33.14 -6.11 -9.80
N SER A 775 34.14 -6.84 -9.22
CA SER A 775 34.45 -8.22 -9.59
C SER A 775 35.17 -8.96 -8.47
N ASP A 776 35.20 -10.31 -8.57
CA ASP A 776 35.93 -11.18 -7.63
C ASP A 776 37.44 -10.94 -7.65
N ASP A 777 38.02 -10.61 -8.82
CA ASP A 777 39.46 -10.28 -8.92
C ASP A 777 39.77 -8.98 -8.17
N ALA A 778 38.90 -7.96 -8.27
CA ALA A 778 39.04 -6.72 -7.54
C ALA A 778 38.88 -6.96 -6.02
N LEU A 779 37.93 -7.80 -5.63
CA LEU A 779 37.74 -8.20 -4.23
C LEU A 779 38.96 -8.97 -3.67
N ALA A 780 39.49 -9.91 -4.43
CA ALA A 780 40.67 -10.66 -4.02
C ALA A 780 41.89 -9.73 -3.82
N ARG A 781 42.04 -8.74 -4.72
CA ARG A 781 43.07 -7.70 -4.60
C ARG A 781 42.89 -6.85 -3.36
N LEU A 782 41.68 -6.38 -3.11
CA LEU A 782 41.33 -5.57 -1.93
C LEU A 782 41.68 -6.31 -0.63
N ARG A 783 41.26 -7.58 -0.49
CA ARG A 783 41.55 -8.43 0.68
C ARG A 783 43.04 -8.66 0.87
N LYS A 784 43.82 -8.77 -0.20
CA LYS A 784 45.29 -8.90 -0.13
C LYS A 784 45.92 -7.59 0.39
N GLU A 785 45.57 -6.44 -0.23
CA GLU A 785 46.13 -5.13 0.14
C GLU A 785 45.72 -4.73 1.57
N GLU A 786 44.52 -5.10 2.04
CA GLU A 786 44.09 -4.91 3.42
C GLU A 786 44.92 -5.72 4.41
N LYS A 787 45.15 -7.02 4.11
CA LYS A 787 46.03 -7.88 4.93
C LYS A 787 47.48 -7.40 5.00
N GLU A 788 47.98 -6.78 3.95
CA GLU A 788 49.32 -6.15 3.88
C GLU A 788 49.34 -4.81 4.66
N GLY A 789 48.21 -4.32 5.21
CA GLY A 789 48.11 -3.10 5.98
C GLY A 789 48.18 -1.79 5.17
N ARG A 790 47.94 -1.87 3.85
CA ARG A 790 48.07 -0.73 2.92
C ARG A 790 47.16 0.46 3.28
N TYR A 791 46.02 0.20 3.87
CA TYR A 791 45.00 1.21 4.17
C TYR A 791 44.96 1.61 5.65
N GLY A 792 45.74 0.96 6.49
CA GLY A 792 45.59 1.01 7.94
C GLY A 792 44.59 -0.06 8.42
N LYS A 793 44.15 -0.01 9.68
CA LYS A 793 43.23 -1.00 10.26
C LYS A 793 41.79 -0.53 10.07
N LEU A 794 41.05 -1.20 9.21
CA LEU A 794 39.63 -0.94 8.99
C LEU A 794 38.78 -1.29 10.23
N PRO A 795 37.56 -0.71 10.37
CA PRO A 795 36.61 -1.11 11.40
C PRO A 795 36.27 -2.60 11.36
N THR A 796 36.01 -3.20 12.52
CA THR A 796 35.66 -4.63 12.63
C THR A 796 34.26 -4.95 12.08
N THR A 797 33.43 -3.92 11.87
CA THR A 797 32.10 -4.02 11.26
C THR A 797 32.13 -4.06 9.73
N VAL A 798 33.32 -4.08 9.10
CA VAL A 798 33.46 -4.09 7.63
C VAL A 798 33.20 -5.48 7.07
N LEU A 799 32.29 -5.54 6.11
CA LEU A 799 32.02 -6.70 5.24
C LEU A 799 32.48 -6.38 3.82
N PHE A 800 33.01 -7.38 3.13
CA PHE A 800 33.45 -7.23 1.74
C PHE A 800 32.60 -8.10 0.81
N GLY A 801 32.25 -7.53 -0.35
CA GLY A 801 31.46 -8.24 -1.36
C GLY A 801 31.70 -7.75 -2.78
N VAL A 802 30.91 -8.27 -3.69
CA VAL A 802 30.88 -7.89 -5.10
C VAL A 802 29.49 -7.37 -5.47
N ALA A 803 29.45 -6.34 -6.30
CA ALA A 803 28.19 -5.81 -6.80
C ALA A 803 28.37 -5.25 -8.23
N PRO A 804 27.28 -5.20 -9.03
CA PRO A 804 27.33 -4.58 -10.33
C PRO A 804 27.65 -3.08 -10.20
N GLU A 805 28.33 -2.53 -11.20
CA GLU A 805 28.68 -1.09 -11.22
C GLU A 805 27.46 -0.16 -11.19
N SER A 806 26.30 -0.66 -11.60
CA SER A 806 25.03 0.06 -11.60
C SER A 806 24.42 0.25 -10.21
N LEU A 807 24.88 -0.47 -9.19
CA LEU A 807 24.32 -0.42 -7.83
C LEU A 807 24.33 1.00 -7.25
N LEU A 808 25.43 1.72 -7.41
CA LEU A 808 25.56 3.12 -7.04
C LEU A 808 26.11 3.90 -8.23
N LYS A 809 25.35 4.86 -8.73
CA LYS A 809 25.80 5.77 -9.81
C LYS A 809 26.79 6.79 -9.25
N GLY A 810 27.74 7.24 -10.03
CA GLY A 810 28.69 8.29 -9.68
C GLY A 810 30.15 7.92 -9.89
N ALA A 811 31.05 8.89 -9.65
CA ALA A 811 32.49 8.68 -9.75
C ALA A 811 33.01 7.80 -8.59
N ARG A 812 33.81 6.77 -8.90
CA ARG A 812 34.33 5.83 -7.89
C ARG A 812 35.47 6.43 -7.06
N PRO A 813 35.56 6.10 -5.73
CA PRO A 813 34.57 5.35 -4.97
C PRO A 813 33.29 6.15 -4.72
N VAL A 814 32.14 5.47 -4.59
CA VAL A 814 30.93 6.07 -4.03
C VAL A 814 30.74 5.47 -2.65
N VAL A 815 30.61 6.33 -1.64
CA VAL A 815 30.36 5.93 -0.24
C VAL A 815 29.10 6.65 0.24
N ILE A 816 28.13 5.90 0.74
CA ILE A 816 26.88 6.44 1.30
C ILE A 816 26.69 5.97 2.75
N ILE A 817 25.95 6.76 3.54
CA ILE A 817 25.23 6.27 4.72
C ILE A 817 23.76 6.23 4.33
N ALA A 818 23.16 5.07 4.50
CA ALA A 818 21.73 4.89 4.32
C ALA A 818 21.11 4.14 5.50
N ASP A 819 19.78 4.04 5.54
CA ASP A 819 19.08 3.22 6.52
C ASP A 819 18.29 2.08 5.84
N SER A 820 17.69 1.23 6.67
CA SER A 820 16.88 0.10 6.21
C SER A 820 15.61 0.48 5.45
N PHE A 821 15.23 1.76 5.43
CA PHE A 821 14.16 2.32 4.60
C PHE A 821 14.67 2.89 3.27
N GLY A 822 15.98 2.77 3.00
CA GLY A 822 16.59 3.28 1.78
C GLY A 822 16.88 4.78 1.77
N ARG A 823 16.71 5.49 2.90
CA ARG A 823 17.02 6.93 2.98
C ARG A 823 18.52 7.13 3.06
N VAL A 824 19.06 7.97 2.18
CA VAL A 824 20.49 8.31 2.14
C VAL A 824 20.72 9.64 2.88
N PHE A 825 21.64 9.65 3.84
CA PHE A 825 21.96 10.80 4.68
C PHE A 825 23.35 11.36 4.44
N PHE A 826 24.22 10.60 3.83
CA PHE A 826 25.58 11.01 3.47
C PHE A 826 25.94 10.37 2.12
N ARG A 827 26.66 11.15 1.30
CA ARG A 827 27.19 10.67 0.03
C ARG A 827 28.53 11.35 -0.28
N SER A 828 29.51 10.54 -0.64
CA SER A 828 30.80 10.98 -1.14
C SER A 828 31.11 10.26 -2.45
N GLU A 829 31.67 10.99 -3.41
CA GLU A 829 32.01 10.46 -4.74
C GLU A 829 33.43 10.83 -5.13
N GLY A 830 34.14 9.89 -5.76
CA GLY A 830 35.48 10.10 -6.29
C GLY A 830 36.49 10.53 -5.24
N TYR A 831 37.33 11.48 -5.60
CA TYR A 831 38.35 12.00 -4.69
C TYR A 831 37.79 13.09 -3.80
N THR A 832 37.44 12.74 -2.55
CA THR A 832 36.89 13.68 -1.56
C THR A 832 37.92 13.87 -0.42
N ILE A 833 38.40 15.09 -0.25
CA ILE A 833 39.32 15.42 0.86
C ILE A 833 38.57 15.45 2.18
N GLY A 834 39.06 14.71 3.19
CA GLY A 834 38.46 14.65 4.52
C GLY A 834 37.15 13.86 4.58
N MET A 835 36.93 12.93 3.66
CA MET A 835 35.75 12.06 3.63
C MET A 835 35.55 11.35 4.97
N GLY A 836 36.63 10.86 5.61
CA GLY A 836 36.55 10.18 6.92
C GLY A 836 36.02 11.09 8.01
N ASN A 837 36.39 12.37 8.04
CA ASN A 837 35.86 13.36 9.00
C ASN A 837 34.37 13.63 8.75
N GLN A 838 33.97 13.75 7.47
CA GLN A 838 32.58 13.95 7.09
C GLN A 838 31.73 12.72 7.45
N LEU A 839 32.23 11.52 7.17
CA LEU A 839 31.60 10.25 7.55
C LEU A 839 31.44 10.13 9.07
N SER A 840 32.47 10.48 9.84
CA SER A 840 32.43 10.50 11.32
C SER A 840 31.42 11.52 11.84
N ALA A 841 31.38 12.72 11.27
CA ALA A 841 30.39 13.74 11.64
C ALA A 841 28.97 13.26 11.35
N ALA A 842 28.73 12.69 10.18
CA ALA A 842 27.43 12.12 9.80
C ALA A 842 27.04 10.97 10.74
N SER A 843 27.93 10.02 11.02
CA SER A 843 27.66 8.92 11.96
C SER A 843 27.36 9.38 13.37
N THR A 844 27.93 10.52 13.80
CA THR A 844 27.64 11.12 15.11
C THR A 844 26.27 11.77 15.15
N ALA A 845 25.83 12.41 14.07
CA ALA A 845 24.50 13.01 13.93
C ALA A 845 23.37 11.96 13.79
N LEU A 846 23.70 10.71 13.48
CA LEU A 846 22.78 9.59 13.31
C LEU A 846 22.76 8.62 14.51
N LYS A 847 23.25 9.05 15.65
CA LYS A 847 23.21 8.25 16.89
C LYS A 847 21.87 8.29 17.59
#